data_b3c1ffd810217486d9bb25f904a1a1ec
#
_entry.id   b3c1ffd810217486d9bb25f904a1a1ec
#
_cell.length_a   1.000
_cell.length_b   1.000
_cell.length_c   1.000
_cell.angle_alpha   90.00
_cell.angle_beta   90.00
_cell.angle_gamma   90.00
#
_symmetry.space_group_name_H-M   'P 1'
#
loop_
_entity.id
_entity.type
_entity.pdbx_description
1 polymer ?
#
loop_
_entity_poly.entity_id
_entity_poly.type
_entity_poly.pdbx_seq_one_letter_code
_entity_poly.pdbx_strand_id
1 'polypeptide(L)'
;MGSEYSADQIQILEGLEAVRKRPGMYIGSTSVRGLHHLVYEIVDNSVDEALAGYCSHIEVQINADNSITVQDDGRGIPVDIQKKAGLPAVEVVFTILHAGGKFGGGGYKVSGGLHGVGASVVNALSEWLEVEICRDGKVYKQRYERGKTMYPLKVVGECAPDKHGTRVVFLPDKEIFEETVYDYDTLKVRLRETAFLTKNLKITLRDDREVKHEKTFHYEGGIKEFVTYLNRSNEKLYEPVIYCEGIKDKVFVEVAMQHNDSYTENIYTFVNNINTPEGGTHLAGFKSALTKTFNDYAKKNKLLKENEPALSGEDIREGLTAIISVKIEEPQFEGQTKQKLGNSEARAAVDAIVSEQLTYFLEQNPAVAKIICEKSILAKRARDAARKAREMTRRKSALDGMALPGKLADCSDKNPENCEIYIVEGDSAGGSAKEARNKSNQAILPLRGKILNVEKARLDRIYGNAEIRAMITAFGTGIHEDFDISKLRYNKIIIMTDADVDGAHISTLLLTFLYRFMPDLIRDGHVYLAQPPLYKIEKNKRVWYAYSDDELNSILTEIGRDNNNKIQRYKGLGEMDAEQLWETTMDPERRILLRVQIDSETASEVDLTFATLMGDQVEPRREFIEANAKYVKNLDI
;
A
#
# COMPACT_ATOMS: atom_id res chain seq x y z
N MET A 1 -2.98 -41.97 23.05
CA MET A 1 -1.62 -41.93 23.59
C MET A 1 -1.07 -40.55 23.28
N GLY A 2 -0.97 -39.67 24.27
CA GLY A 2 -0.38 -38.34 24.10
C GLY A 2 1.12 -38.53 23.90
N SER A 3 1.68 -37.97 22.82
CA SER A 3 3.12 -37.90 22.66
C SER A 3 3.68 -37.02 23.77
N GLU A 4 4.50 -37.63 24.67
CA GLU A 4 5.22 -36.86 25.69
C GLU A 4 6.09 -35.81 24.99
N TYR A 5 5.89 -34.54 25.32
CA TYR A 5 6.73 -33.43 24.85
C TYR A 5 8.11 -33.56 25.48
N SER A 6 9.10 -34.04 24.71
CA SER A 6 10.46 -34.30 25.18
C SER A 6 11.46 -33.35 24.51
N ALA A 7 12.67 -33.26 25.06
CA ALA A 7 13.77 -32.46 24.54
C ALA A 7 14.12 -32.82 23.07
N ASP A 8 13.92 -34.07 22.68
CA ASP A 8 14.18 -34.56 21.31
C ASP A 8 13.22 -33.99 20.26
N GLN A 9 12.10 -33.37 20.68
CA GLN A 9 11.15 -32.69 19.81
C GLN A 9 11.54 -31.23 19.57
N ILE A 10 12.53 -30.69 20.27
CA ILE A 10 13.05 -29.35 20.08
C ILE A 10 14.05 -29.38 18.90
N GLN A 11 13.62 -28.88 17.76
CA GLN A 11 14.48 -28.74 16.58
C GLN A 11 15.28 -27.43 16.63
N ILE A 12 16.59 -27.52 16.50
CA ILE A 12 17.47 -26.38 16.32
C ILE A 12 17.67 -26.20 14.82
N LEU A 13 17.27 -25.05 14.28
CA LEU A 13 17.46 -24.69 12.89
C LEU A 13 18.68 -23.78 12.81
N GLU A 14 19.68 -24.16 12.03
CA GLU A 14 20.88 -23.38 11.83
C GLU A 14 20.96 -22.75 10.45
N GLY A 15 21.54 -21.52 10.37
CA GLY A 15 21.84 -20.85 9.13
C GLY A 15 20.62 -20.61 8.22
N LEU A 16 20.80 -20.81 6.92
CA LEU A 16 19.79 -20.54 5.90
C LEU A 16 18.62 -21.56 5.85
N GLU A 17 18.76 -22.71 6.50
CA GLU A 17 17.65 -23.66 6.65
C GLU A 17 16.49 -23.06 7.46
N ALA A 18 16.80 -22.26 8.47
CA ALA A 18 15.79 -21.56 9.27
C ALA A 18 14.95 -20.60 8.38
N VAL A 19 15.58 -19.91 7.45
CA VAL A 19 14.92 -19.01 6.50
C VAL A 19 13.96 -19.79 5.61
N ARG A 20 14.40 -20.91 5.03
CA ARG A 20 13.57 -21.72 4.15
C ARG A 20 12.38 -22.37 4.87
N LYS A 21 12.54 -22.77 6.13
CA LYS A 21 11.45 -23.36 6.94
C LYS A 21 10.46 -22.33 7.45
N ARG A 22 10.88 -21.09 7.67
CA ARG A 22 10.06 -19.99 8.21
C ARG A 22 10.24 -18.70 7.43
N PRO A 23 9.99 -18.68 6.11
CA PRO A 23 10.25 -17.50 5.27
C PRO A 23 9.46 -16.27 5.73
N GLY A 24 8.24 -16.44 6.20
CA GLY A 24 7.40 -15.35 6.72
C GLY A 24 8.03 -14.53 7.85
N MET A 25 8.97 -15.11 8.63
CA MET A 25 9.69 -14.35 9.66
C MET A 25 10.66 -13.31 9.08
N TYR A 26 11.12 -13.50 7.84
CA TYR A 26 12.12 -12.66 7.18
C TYR A 26 11.53 -11.74 6.12
N ILE A 27 10.55 -12.22 5.36
CA ILE A 27 9.92 -11.49 4.24
C ILE A 27 8.43 -11.18 4.46
N GLY A 28 7.89 -11.47 5.65
CA GLY A 28 6.50 -11.19 6.04
C GLY A 28 5.48 -12.19 5.50
N SER A 29 5.61 -12.68 4.27
CA SER A 29 4.72 -13.68 3.66
C SER A 29 5.39 -14.40 2.49
N THR A 30 4.80 -15.50 2.02
CA THR A 30 5.19 -16.21 0.79
C THR A 30 4.30 -15.89 -0.41
N SER A 31 3.39 -14.93 -0.26
CA SER A 31 2.55 -14.39 -1.32
C SER A 31 3.34 -13.49 -2.29
N VAL A 32 2.67 -12.94 -3.28
CA VAL A 32 3.21 -11.95 -4.24
C VAL A 32 3.96 -10.80 -3.53
N ARG A 33 3.50 -10.35 -2.35
CA ARG A 33 4.17 -9.32 -1.57
C ARG A 33 5.56 -9.75 -1.10
N GLY A 34 5.69 -10.94 -0.53
CA GLY A 34 7.00 -11.48 -0.12
C GLY A 34 7.92 -11.75 -1.31
N LEU A 35 7.35 -12.12 -2.47
CA LEU A 35 8.11 -12.27 -3.70
C LEU A 35 8.79 -10.96 -4.11
N HIS A 36 8.05 -9.85 -4.15
CA HIS A 36 8.60 -8.54 -4.50
C HIS A 36 9.60 -8.03 -3.46
N HIS A 37 9.43 -8.41 -2.20
CA HIS A 37 10.37 -8.06 -1.12
C HIS A 37 11.80 -8.57 -1.39
N LEU A 38 11.97 -9.70 -2.08
CA LEU A 38 13.31 -10.17 -2.50
C LEU A 38 14.03 -9.14 -3.38
N VAL A 39 13.31 -8.49 -4.29
CA VAL A 39 13.88 -7.44 -5.15
C VAL A 39 14.27 -6.24 -4.31
N TYR A 40 13.41 -5.83 -3.37
CA TYR A 40 13.68 -4.68 -2.51
C TYR A 40 14.92 -4.87 -1.65
N GLU A 41 15.15 -6.05 -1.09
CA GLU A 41 16.35 -6.33 -0.29
C GLU A 41 17.66 -6.18 -1.09
N ILE A 42 17.68 -6.58 -2.37
CA ILE A 42 18.86 -6.39 -3.21
C ILE A 42 18.99 -4.93 -3.66
N VAL A 43 17.90 -4.28 -4.04
CA VAL A 43 17.90 -2.86 -4.43
C VAL A 43 18.35 -1.97 -3.26
N ASP A 44 17.87 -2.24 -2.05
CA ASP A 44 18.22 -1.46 -0.85
C ASP A 44 19.72 -1.53 -0.55
N ASN A 45 20.40 -2.64 -0.89
CA ASN A 45 21.85 -2.72 -0.79
C ASN A 45 22.56 -1.76 -1.78
N SER A 46 22.05 -1.65 -3.00
CA SER A 46 22.56 -0.71 -4.00
C SER A 46 22.22 0.75 -3.63
N VAL A 47 21.06 1.00 -3.02
CA VAL A 47 20.68 2.32 -2.47
C VAL A 47 21.59 2.72 -1.31
N ASP A 48 22.00 1.78 -0.45
CA ASP A 48 22.98 2.05 0.62
C ASP A 48 24.33 2.50 0.04
N GLU A 49 24.80 1.95 -1.09
CA GLU A 49 25.96 2.46 -1.82
C GLU A 49 25.74 3.90 -2.35
N ALA A 50 24.51 4.21 -2.81
CA ALA A 50 24.17 5.56 -3.24
C ALA A 50 24.14 6.56 -2.08
N LEU A 51 23.56 6.17 -0.93
CA LEU A 51 23.56 6.98 0.29
C LEU A 51 24.98 7.22 0.85
N ALA A 52 25.87 6.26 0.62
CA ALA A 52 27.29 6.40 0.94
C ALA A 52 28.08 7.24 -0.10
N GLY A 53 27.45 7.65 -1.20
CA GLY A 53 28.04 8.49 -2.25
C GLY A 53 28.83 7.74 -3.32
N TYR A 54 28.66 6.43 -3.44
CA TYR A 54 29.47 5.59 -4.35
C TYR A 54 28.67 5.01 -5.52
N CYS A 55 27.33 5.13 -5.53
CA CYS A 55 26.48 4.65 -6.61
C CYS A 55 25.64 5.78 -7.19
N SER A 56 25.57 5.86 -8.51
CA SER A 56 24.82 6.85 -9.25
C SER A 56 23.74 6.24 -10.14
N HIS A 57 23.83 4.95 -10.46
CA HIS A 57 22.89 4.25 -11.31
C HIS A 57 22.61 2.83 -10.82
N ILE A 58 21.33 2.51 -10.70
CA ILE A 58 20.84 1.16 -10.42
C ILE A 58 19.98 0.71 -11.59
N GLU A 59 20.21 -0.50 -12.07
CA GLU A 59 19.42 -1.14 -13.11
C GLU A 59 18.72 -2.36 -12.55
N VAL A 60 17.39 -2.42 -12.69
CA VAL A 60 16.56 -3.56 -12.28
C VAL A 60 15.88 -4.12 -13.51
N GLN A 61 15.98 -5.43 -13.74
CA GLN A 61 15.47 -6.07 -14.93
C GLN A 61 14.70 -7.34 -14.57
N ILE A 62 13.48 -7.46 -15.07
CA ILE A 62 12.72 -8.70 -15.09
C ILE A 62 13.12 -9.42 -16.37
N ASN A 63 13.83 -10.54 -16.25
CA ASN A 63 14.30 -11.30 -17.39
C ASN A 63 13.18 -12.13 -18.03
N ALA A 64 13.40 -12.62 -19.25
CA ALA A 64 12.44 -13.42 -20.01
C ALA A 64 12.01 -14.73 -19.29
N ASP A 65 12.90 -15.29 -18.46
CA ASP A 65 12.64 -16.48 -17.64
C ASP A 65 12.04 -16.14 -16.27
N ASN A 66 11.67 -14.87 -16.08
CA ASN A 66 11.16 -14.31 -14.82
C ASN A 66 12.15 -14.30 -13.65
N SER A 67 13.47 -14.48 -13.92
CA SER A 67 14.50 -14.12 -12.95
C SER A 67 14.66 -12.60 -12.87
N ILE A 68 15.24 -12.11 -11.79
CA ILE A 68 15.52 -10.68 -11.58
C ILE A 68 17.03 -10.44 -11.69
N THR A 69 17.40 -9.38 -12.38
CA THR A 69 18.73 -8.80 -12.36
C THR A 69 18.68 -7.45 -11.64
N VAL A 70 19.55 -7.24 -10.67
CA VAL A 70 19.83 -5.92 -10.07
C VAL A 70 21.30 -5.65 -10.27
N GLN A 71 21.61 -4.51 -10.87
CA GLN A 71 22.97 -4.08 -11.12
C GLN A 71 23.17 -2.65 -10.66
N ASP A 72 24.28 -2.38 -9.97
CA ASP A 72 24.71 -1.04 -9.56
C ASP A 72 26.11 -0.70 -10.05
N ASP A 73 26.44 0.58 -10.01
CA ASP A 73 27.77 1.13 -10.27
C ASP A 73 28.52 1.51 -8.97
N GLY A 74 28.13 0.88 -7.84
CA GLY A 74 28.74 1.06 -6.53
C GLY A 74 30.18 0.52 -6.46
N ARG A 75 30.78 0.49 -5.26
CA ARG A 75 32.18 0.02 -5.05
C ARG A 75 32.39 -1.46 -5.37
N GLY A 76 31.33 -2.25 -5.50
CA GLY A 76 31.38 -3.70 -5.55
C GLY A 76 31.59 -4.34 -4.17
N ILE A 77 30.91 -5.45 -3.92
CA ILE A 77 31.05 -6.20 -2.66
C ILE A 77 32.52 -6.62 -2.51
N PRO A 78 33.13 -6.52 -1.29
CA PRO A 78 34.49 -6.99 -1.07
C PRO A 78 34.69 -8.46 -1.41
N VAL A 79 35.80 -8.80 -2.04
CA VAL A 79 36.14 -10.17 -2.48
C VAL A 79 37.23 -10.81 -1.63
N ASP A 80 37.84 -10.02 -0.73
CA ASP A 80 38.88 -10.48 0.19
C ASP A 80 38.32 -11.50 1.20
N ILE A 81 39.22 -12.29 1.78
CA ILE A 81 38.88 -13.27 2.81
C ILE A 81 38.53 -12.56 4.11
N GLN A 82 37.31 -12.80 4.59
CA GLN A 82 36.87 -12.37 5.91
C GLN A 82 37.53 -13.25 6.99
N LYS A 83 38.37 -12.65 7.82
CA LYS A 83 39.28 -13.37 8.73
C LYS A 83 38.62 -14.33 9.72
N LYS A 84 37.37 -14.01 10.23
CA LYS A 84 36.67 -14.86 11.18
C LYS A 84 36.01 -16.07 10.51
N ALA A 85 35.44 -15.84 9.31
CA ALA A 85 34.72 -16.88 8.57
C ALA A 85 35.66 -17.75 7.72
N GLY A 86 36.86 -17.25 7.37
CA GLY A 86 37.78 -17.93 6.44
C GLY A 86 37.27 -18.03 5.01
N LEU A 87 36.21 -17.27 4.66
CA LEU A 87 35.52 -17.26 3.38
C LEU A 87 35.64 -15.89 2.71
N PRO A 88 35.52 -15.79 1.38
CA PRO A 88 35.42 -14.51 0.70
C PRO A 88 34.26 -13.67 1.31
N ALA A 89 34.41 -12.35 1.45
CA ALA A 89 33.42 -11.51 2.09
C ALA A 89 32.06 -11.56 1.35
N VAL A 90 32.07 -11.69 0.01
CA VAL A 90 30.85 -11.89 -0.78
C VAL A 90 30.12 -13.18 -0.38
N GLU A 91 30.85 -14.28 -0.16
CA GLU A 91 30.24 -15.55 0.26
C GLU A 91 29.65 -15.41 1.66
N VAL A 92 30.32 -14.71 2.58
CA VAL A 92 29.81 -14.41 3.92
C VAL A 92 28.49 -13.62 3.84
N VAL A 93 28.39 -12.60 2.98
CA VAL A 93 27.18 -11.77 2.80
C VAL A 93 25.99 -12.60 2.31
N PHE A 94 26.21 -13.57 1.44
CA PHE A 94 25.13 -14.36 0.84
C PHE A 94 24.81 -15.66 1.60
N THR A 95 25.66 -16.14 2.51
CA THR A 95 25.46 -17.44 3.17
C THR A 95 25.34 -17.40 4.70
N ILE A 96 25.76 -16.30 5.33
CA ILE A 96 25.73 -16.17 6.79
C ILE A 96 24.74 -15.09 7.20
N LEU A 97 23.77 -15.47 8.08
CA LEU A 97 22.83 -14.54 8.68
C LEU A 97 23.58 -13.60 9.66
N HIS A 98 23.07 -12.36 9.76
CA HIS A 98 23.64 -11.33 10.63
C HIS A 98 25.12 -11.02 10.34
N ALA A 99 25.50 -11.08 9.06
CA ALA A 99 26.81 -10.72 8.57
C ALA A 99 26.71 -9.56 7.56
N GLY A 100 27.56 -8.56 7.69
CA GLY A 100 27.60 -7.43 6.75
C GLY A 100 28.47 -6.28 7.24
N GLY A 101 28.85 -5.38 6.32
CA GLY A 101 29.68 -4.20 6.59
C GLY A 101 28.93 -3.03 7.27
N LYS A 102 27.67 -3.24 7.66
CA LYS A 102 26.77 -2.20 8.22
C LYS A 102 26.69 -2.26 9.76
N PHE A 103 27.37 -3.21 10.41
CA PHE A 103 27.45 -3.34 11.86
C PHE A 103 28.64 -2.56 12.44
N GLY A 104 28.52 -1.21 12.56
CA GLY A 104 29.43 -0.42 13.39
C GLY A 104 30.87 -0.33 12.93
N GLY A 105 31.17 -0.02 11.69
CA GLY A 105 32.56 -0.03 11.24
C GLY A 105 32.89 0.83 10.02
N GLY A 106 32.53 2.09 10.01
CA GLY A 106 33.12 3.05 9.08
C GLY A 106 32.78 2.95 7.58
N GLY A 107 32.10 1.89 7.14
CA GLY A 107 31.73 1.71 5.72
C GLY A 107 30.46 2.44 5.32
N TYR A 108 29.50 2.53 6.22
CA TYR A 108 28.22 3.19 6.03
C TYR A 108 27.84 3.95 7.29
N LYS A 109 27.62 5.26 7.21
CA LYS A 109 27.12 6.08 8.32
C LYS A 109 25.61 5.98 8.46
N VAL A 110 24.91 5.78 7.35
CA VAL A 110 23.48 5.62 7.25
C VAL A 110 23.20 4.45 6.32
N SER A 111 22.36 3.52 6.70
CA SER A 111 21.95 2.42 5.84
C SER A 111 20.52 1.98 6.13
N GLY A 112 19.79 1.47 5.13
CA GLY A 112 18.52 0.81 5.27
C GLY A 112 18.65 -0.65 5.73
N GLY A 113 19.73 -1.30 5.33
CA GLY A 113 20.03 -2.70 5.66
C GLY A 113 20.66 -2.87 7.05
N LEU A 114 19.84 -2.93 8.09
CA LEU A 114 20.28 -2.94 9.49
C LEU A 114 20.60 -4.32 10.05
N HIS A 115 19.95 -5.37 9.56
CA HIS A 115 19.98 -6.69 10.17
C HIS A 115 21.03 -7.62 9.56
N GLY A 116 21.66 -7.24 8.43
CA GLY A 116 22.65 -8.07 7.73
C GLY A 116 22.11 -9.42 7.28
N VAL A 117 20.84 -9.47 6.90
CA VAL A 117 20.17 -10.72 6.48
C VAL A 117 19.61 -10.67 5.06
N GLY A 118 19.36 -9.49 4.49
CA GLY A 118 18.64 -9.36 3.21
C GLY A 118 19.22 -10.20 2.08
N ALA A 119 20.50 -10.05 1.77
CA ALA A 119 21.15 -10.80 0.70
C ALA A 119 21.13 -12.34 0.95
N SER A 120 21.39 -12.77 2.17
CA SER A 120 21.37 -14.19 2.54
C SER A 120 19.95 -14.78 2.52
N VAL A 121 18.94 -13.99 2.88
CA VAL A 121 17.51 -14.37 2.77
C VAL A 121 17.13 -14.54 1.31
N VAL A 122 17.48 -13.60 0.42
CA VAL A 122 17.21 -13.75 -1.02
C VAL A 122 17.87 -14.99 -1.57
N ASN A 123 19.13 -15.26 -1.21
CA ASN A 123 19.82 -16.48 -1.61
C ASN A 123 19.10 -17.74 -1.11
N ALA A 124 18.70 -17.79 0.17
CA ALA A 124 18.01 -18.94 0.74
C ALA A 124 16.67 -19.24 0.07
N LEU A 125 15.94 -18.20 -0.38
CA LEU A 125 14.59 -18.29 -0.96
C LEU A 125 14.61 -18.32 -2.50
N SER A 126 15.79 -18.38 -3.11
CA SER A 126 15.97 -18.52 -4.56
C SER A 126 16.30 -19.96 -4.93
N GLU A 127 15.79 -20.41 -6.07
CA GLU A 127 16.21 -21.68 -6.69
C GLU A 127 17.70 -21.60 -7.02
N TRP A 128 18.11 -20.47 -7.62
CA TRP A 128 19.51 -20.14 -7.82
C TRP A 128 19.73 -18.62 -7.72
N LEU A 129 20.96 -18.24 -7.34
CA LEU A 129 21.44 -16.86 -7.31
C LEU A 129 22.87 -16.80 -7.83
N GLU A 130 23.14 -15.84 -8.70
CA GLU A 130 24.48 -15.52 -9.19
C GLU A 130 24.85 -14.09 -8.81
N VAL A 131 26.08 -13.91 -8.37
CA VAL A 131 26.68 -12.60 -8.13
C VAL A 131 27.89 -12.40 -9.02
N GLU A 132 27.93 -11.26 -9.69
CA GLU A 132 29.09 -10.77 -10.43
C GLU A 132 29.55 -9.46 -9.82
N ILE A 133 30.85 -9.33 -9.57
CA ILE A 133 31.47 -8.15 -8.93
C ILE A 133 32.57 -7.66 -9.84
N CYS A 134 32.45 -6.40 -10.28
CA CYS A 134 33.49 -5.69 -10.98
C CYS A 134 34.30 -4.86 -9.96
N ARG A 135 35.55 -5.22 -9.73
CA ARG A 135 36.41 -4.57 -8.72
C ARG A 135 37.88 -4.80 -9.04
N ASP A 136 38.69 -3.77 -8.85
CA ASP A 136 40.15 -3.83 -9.03
C ASP A 136 40.56 -4.38 -10.41
N GLY A 137 39.85 -3.98 -11.47
CA GLY A 137 40.08 -4.38 -12.85
C GLY A 137 39.68 -5.82 -13.20
N LYS A 138 39.04 -6.53 -12.30
CA LYS A 138 38.63 -7.92 -12.48
C LYS A 138 37.12 -8.10 -12.30
N VAL A 139 36.60 -9.11 -12.98
CA VAL A 139 35.19 -9.56 -12.80
C VAL A 139 35.23 -10.88 -12.05
N TYR A 140 34.65 -10.86 -10.86
CA TYR A 140 34.50 -12.03 -10.01
C TYR A 140 33.08 -12.56 -10.12
N LYS A 141 32.91 -13.89 -10.04
CA LYS A 141 31.61 -14.56 -10.13
C LYS A 141 31.48 -15.70 -9.15
N GLN A 142 30.31 -15.83 -8.53
CA GLN A 142 29.94 -16.95 -7.67
C GLN A 142 28.44 -17.27 -7.86
N ARG A 143 28.09 -18.55 -7.73
CA ARG A 143 26.72 -19.04 -7.85
C ARG A 143 26.34 -19.82 -6.62
N TYR A 144 25.08 -19.68 -6.26
CA TYR A 144 24.43 -20.37 -5.15
C TYR A 144 23.15 -21.05 -5.63
N GLU A 145 22.78 -22.16 -4.98
CA GLU A 145 21.49 -22.84 -5.20
C GLU A 145 20.85 -23.13 -3.85
N ARG A 146 19.65 -22.59 -3.65
CA ARG A 146 18.90 -22.71 -2.38
C ARG A 146 19.75 -22.39 -1.14
N GLY A 147 20.53 -21.35 -1.23
CA GLY A 147 21.42 -20.89 -0.16
C GLY A 147 22.80 -21.56 -0.12
N LYS A 148 23.07 -22.59 -0.90
CA LYS A 148 24.34 -23.33 -0.89
C LYS A 148 25.29 -22.83 -1.96
N THR A 149 26.56 -22.63 -1.62
CA THR A 149 27.62 -22.27 -2.55
C THR A 149 27.91 -23.44 -3.52
N MET A 150 27.84 -23.17 -4.83
CA MET A 150 28.05 -24.21 -5.85
C MET A 150 29.51 -24.38 -6.24
N TYR A 151 30.25 -23.28 -6.19
CA TYR A 151 31.72 -23.29 -6.47
C TYR A 151 32.39 -22.09 -5.79
N PRO A 152 33.71 -22.17 -5.50
CA PRO A 152 34.45 -21.05 -4.94
C PRO A 152 34.41 -19.82 -5.84
N LEU A 153 34.56 -18.62 -5.25
CA LEU A 153 34.64 -17.36 -5.99
C LEU A 153 35.70 -17.44 -7.10
N LYS A 154 35.35 -17.11 -8.33
CA LYS A 154 36.23 -17.20 -9.50
C LYS A 154 36.38 -15.85 -10.18
N VAL A 155 37.56 -15.57 -10.69
CA VAL A 155 37.80 -14.51 -11.67
C VAL A 155 37.36 -15.05 -13.04
N VAL A 156 36.38 -14.41 -13.67
CA VAL A 156 35.84 -14.82 -14.96
C VAL A 156 36.14 -13.88 -16.11
N GLY A 157 36.74 -12.71 -15.81
CA GLY A 157 37.10 -11.73 -16.83
C GLY A 157 37.86 -10.53 -16.22
N GLU A 158 38.15 -9.58 -17.10
CA GLU A 158 38.71 -8.29 -16.74
C GLU A 158 37.68 -7.19 -17.04
N CYS A 159 37.76 -6.10 -16.30
CA CYS A 159 36.98 -4.88 -16.55
C CYS A 159 37.93 -3.67 -16.58
N ALA A 160 37.42 -2.54 -17.09
CA ALA A 160 38.19 -1.30 -17.05
C ALA A 160 38.57 -0.95 -15.59
N PRO A 161 39.74 -0.40 -15.33
CA PRO A 161 40.22 -0.13 -13.96
C PRO A 161 39.31 0.79 -13.14
N ASP A 162 38.59 1.65 -13.82
CA ASP A 162 37.63 2.60 -13.27
C ASP A 162 36.20 2.04 -13.16
N LYS A 163 35.97 0.85 -13.74
CA LYS A 163 34.64 0.19 -13.68
C LYS A 163 34.56 -0.63 -12.40
N HIS A 164 33.49 -0.37 -11.65
CA HIS A 164 33.16 -1.09 -10.43
C HIS A 164 31.65 -1.30 -10.34
N GLY A 165 31.21 -2.16 -9.44
CA GLY A 165 29.79 -2.40 -9.18
C GLY A 165 29.49 -3.85 -8.84
N THR A 166 28.23 -4.10 -8.49
CA THR A 166 27.70 -5.42 -8.20
C THR A 166 26.52 -5.71 -9.10
N ARG A 167 26.48 -6.92 -9.64
CA ARG A 167 25.33 -7.47 -10.38
C ARG A 167 24.87 -8.74 -9.71
N VAL A 168 23.61 -8.76 -9.27
CA VAL A 168 22.97 -9.93 -8.68
C VAL A 168 21.84 -10.39 -9.59
N VAL A 169 21.82 -11.69 -9.92
CA VAL A 169 20.73 -12.31 -10.69
C VAL A 169 20.18 -13.45 -9.85
N PHE A 170 18.86 -13.53 -9.70
CA PHE A 170 18.24 -14.59 -8.91
C PHE A 170 16.88 -15.02 -9.46
N LEU A 171 16.56 -16.30 -9.27
CA LEU A 171 15.27 -16.90 -9.62
C LEU A 171 14.58 -17.35 -8.31
N PRO A 172 13.39 -16.84 -7.99
CA PRO A 172 12.68 -17.24 -6.77
C PRO A 172 12.32 -18.73 -6.81
N ASP A 173 12.37 -19.38 -5.65
CA ASP A 173 12.11 -20.83 -5.54
C ASP A 173 10.60 -21.09 -5.48
N LYS A 174 10.07 -21.76 -6.50
CA LYS A 174 8.67 -22.17 -6.62
C LYS A 174 8.19 -23.14 -5.53
N GLU A 175 9.12 -23.77 -4.79
CA GLU A 175 8.77 -24.59 -3.64
C GLU A 175 8.44 -23.75 -2.40
N ILE A 176 8.79 -22.46 -2.40
CA ILE A 176 8.58 -21.53 -1.29
C ILE A 176 7.40 -20.58 -1.56
N PHE A 177 7.34 -20.04 -2.77
CA PHE A 177 6.36 -19.02 -3.14
C PHE A 177 5.13 -19.64 -3.81
N GLU A 178 3.95 -19.14 -3.44
CA GLU A 178 2.66 -19.53 -4.05
C GLU A 178 2.60 -19.12 -5.51
N GLU A 179 3.21 -17.99 -5.84
CA GLU A 179 3.36 -17.43 -7.17
C GLU A 179 4.76 -16.85 -7.33
N THR A 180 5.37 -17.02 -8.52
CA THR A 180 6.73 -16.55 -8.80
C THR A 180 6.78 -15.51 -9.93
N VAL A 181 5.63 -15.00 -10.39
CA VAL A 181 5.55 -14.00 -11.45
C VAL A 181 5.62 -12.60 -10.85
N TYR A 182 6.63 -11.83 -11.27
CA TYR A 182 6.78 -10.45 -10.83
C TYR A 182 5.81 -9.51 -11.54
N ASP A 183 5.22 -8.59 -10.77
CA ASP A 183 4.42 -7.49 -11.30
C ASP A 183 5.28 -6.25 -11.58
N TYR A 184 5.28 -5.82 -12.84
CA TYR A 184 6.07 -4.67 -13.28
C TYR A 184 5.61 -3.36 -12.63
N ASP A 185 4.30 -3.15 -12.48
CA ASP A 185 3.77 -1.90 -11.94
C ASP A 185 4.06 -1.77 -10.45
N THR A 186 4.03 -2.85 -9.70
CA THR A 186 4.44 -2.90 -8.29
C THR A 186 5.91 -2.48 -8.13
N LEU A 187 6.82 -3.05 -8.91
CA LEU A 187 8.23 -2.66 -8.89
C LEU A 187 8.43 -1.21 -9.33
N LYS A 188 7.70 -0.77 -10.35
CA LYS A 188 7.77 0.60 -10.89
C LYS A 188 7.43 1.65 -9.81
N VAL A 189 6.41 1.41 -9.01
CA VAL A 189 6.01 2.32 -7.92
C VAL A 189 7.12 2.43 -6.89
N ARG A 190 7.60 1.31 -6.36
CA ARG A 190 8.65 1.28 -5.33
C ARG A 190 9.96 1.92 -5.80
N LEU A 191 10.41 1.60 -7.01
CA LEU A 191 11.65 2.15 -7.57
C LEU A 191 11.55 3.66 -7.84
N ARG A 192 10.36 4.16 -8.22
CA ARG A 192 10.09 5.59 -8.34
C ARG A 192 10.19 6.30 -7.00
N GLU A 193 9.59 5.77 -5.95
CA GLU A 193 9.69 6.33 -4.59
C GLU A 193 11.15 6.37 -4.13
N THR A 194 11.89 5.30 -4.34
CA THR A 194 13.32 5.21 -4.01
C THR A 194 14.14 6.28 -4.73
N ALA A 195 13.84 6.54 -6.01
CA ALA A 195 14.51 7.58 -6.78
C ALA A 195 14.18 9.00 -6.28
N PHE A 196 12.94 9.26 -5.83
CA PHE A 196 12.58 10.53 -5.18
C PHE A 196 13.30 10.74 -3.85
N LEU A 197 13.46 9.68 -3.05
CA LEU A 197 14.11 9.74 -1.74
C LEU A 197 15.63 9.88 -1.81
N THR A 198 16.22 9.53 -2.96
CA THR A 198 17.68 9.58 -3.17
C THR A 198 17.99 10.54 -4.30
N LYS A 199 18.21 11.82 -3.97
CA LYS A 199 18.53 12.86 -4.96
C LYS A 199 19.65 12.42 -5.90
N ASN A 200 19.49 12.68 -7.19
CA ASN A 200 20.45 12.38 -8.26
C ASN A 200 20.70 10.90 -8.54
N LEU A 201 20.08 9.97 -7.82
CA LEU A 201 20.15 8.55 -8.16
C LEU A 201 19.29 8.27 -9.39
N LYS A 202 19.88 7.63 -10.39
CA LYS A 202 19.18 7.13 -11.57
C LYS A 202 18.81 5.68 -11.34
N ILE A 203 17.52 5.33 -11.52
CA ILE A 203 17.06 3.94 -11.45
C ILE A 203 16.36 3.60 -12.76
N THR A 204 16.78 2.53 -13.42
CA THR A 204 16.18 2.02 -14.66
C THR A 204 15.50 0.69 -14.38
N LEU A 205 14.20 0.58 -14.67
CA LEU A 205 13.44 -0.66 -14.61
C LEU A 205 13.17 -1.16 -16.03
N ARG A 206 13.52 -2.41 -16.33
CA ARG A 206 13.25 -3.10 -17.59
C ARG A 206 12.42 -4.35 -17.36
N ASP A 207 11.55 -4.65 -18.31
CA ASP A 207 10.84 -5.93 -18.41
C ASP A 207 11.11 -6.52 -19.78
N ASP A 208 11.82 -7.64 -19.83
CA ASP A 208 12.19 -8.32 -21.08
C ASP A 208 11.29 -9.51 -21.41
N ARG A 209 10.18 -9.68 -20.71
CA ARG A 209 9.17 -10.69 -21.02
C ARG A 209 8.46 -10.35 -22.34
N GLU A 210 7.29 -10.95 -22.62
CA GLU A 210 6.58 -10.82 -23.91
C GLU A 210 6.31 -9.36 -24.32
N VAL A 211 5.92 -8.50 -23.36
CA VAL A 211 5.71 -7.05 -23.61
C VAL A 211 6.86 -6.28 -22.97
N LYS A 212 7.77 -5.80 -23.80
CA LYS A 212 8.95 -5.07 -23.33
C LYS A 212 8.59 -3.68 -22.82
N HIS A 213 8.98 -3.40 -21.58
CA HIS A 213 8.83 -2.11 -20.95
C HIS A 213 10.18 -1.61 -20.42
N GLU A 214 10.43 -0.33 -20.57
CA GLU A 214 11.57 0.33 -19.92
C GLU A 214 11.12 1.67 -19.35
N LYS A 215 11.50 1.95 -18.12
CA LYS A 215 11.28 3.22 -17.46
C LYS A 215 12.49 3.62 -16.63
N THR A 216 12.93 4.86 -16.81
CA THR A 216 14.01 5.45 -16.00
C THR A 216 13.43 6.53 -15.09
N PHE A 217 13.86 6.50 -13.83
CA PHE A 217 13.53 7.48 -12.80
C PHE A 217 14.82 8.23 -12.41
N HIS A 218 14.74 9.54 -12.38
CA HIS A 218 15.84 10.41 -11.97
C HIS A 218 15.27 11.76 -11.55
N TYR A 219 15.47 12.14 -10.29
CA TYR A 219 14.84 13.32 -9.69
C TYR A 219 15.90 14.15 -8.95
N GLU A 220 16.20 15.33 -9.47
CA GLU A 220 17.16 16.26 -8.88
C GLU A 220 16.60 17.00 -7.67
N GLY A 221 15.31 17.31 -7.68
CA GLY A 221 14.60 18.00 -6.60
C GLY A 221 14.25 17.11 -5.42
N GLY A 222 14.42 15.78 -5.53
CA GLY A 222 14.20 14.83 -4.44
C GLY A 222 12.77 14.86 -3.92
N ILE A 223 12.60 14.95 -2.59
CA ILE A 223 11.26 14.90 -1.96
C ILE A 223 10.37 16.10 -2.28
N LYS A 224 10.92 17.23 -2.74
CA LYS A 224 10.10 18.35 -3.26
C LYS A 224 9.37 17.96 -4.54
N GLU A 225 10.08 17.30 -5.47
CA GLU A 225 9.46 16.77 -6.68
C GLU A 225 8.47 15.64 -6.36
N PHE A 226 8.74 14.87 -5.30
CA PHE A 226 7.82 13.84 -4.85
C PHE A 226 6.47 14.44 -4.40
N VAL A 227 6.49 15.49 -3.58
CA VAL A 227 5.25 16.22 -3.20
C VAL A 227 4.55 16.79 -4.43
N THR A 228 5.28 17.36 -5.38
CA THR A 228 4.72 17.88 -6.63
C THR A 228 4.07 16.75 -7.46
N TYR A 229 4.73 15.60 -7.54
CA TYR A 229 4.20 14.41 -8.21
C TYR A 229 2.90 13.92 -7.57
N LEU A 230 2.83 13.85 -6.25
CA LEU A 230 1.64 13.40 -5.52
C LEU A 230 0.47 14.38 -5.65
N ASN A 231 0.77 15.68 -5.76
CA ASN A 231 -0.25 16.74 -5.93
C ASN A 231 -0.70 16.95 -7.38
N ARG A 232 -0.21 16.17 -8.34
CA ARG A 232 -0.54 16.38 -9.78
C ARG A 232 -2.03 16.26 -10.10
N SER A 233 -2.79 15.54 -9.29
CA SER A 233 -4.24 15.33 -9.47
C SER A 233 -5.10 16.25 -8.60
N ASN A 234 -4.49 17.17 -7.85
CA ASN A 234 -5.16 18.16 -6.99
C ASN A 234 -4.75 19.57 -7.37
N GLU A 235 -5.58 20.56 -7.07
CA GLU A 235 -5.24 21.97 -7.21
C GLU A 235 -4.38 22.43 -6.03
N LYS A 236 -3.17 22.88 -6.31
CA LYS A 236 -2.25 23.40 -5.31
C LYS A 236 -2.74 24.76 -4.81
N LEU A 237 -2.75 24.97 -3.51
CA LEU A 237 -3.20 26.25 -2.94
C LEU A 237 -2.15 27.36 -3.01
N TYR A 238 -0.89 26.99 -3.16
CA TYR A 238 0.25 27.92 -3.23
C TYR A 238 1.47 27.27 -3.86
N GLU A 239 2.42 28.10 -4.29
CA GLU A 239 3.79 27.76 -4.66
C GLU A 239 4.76 28.64 -3.86
N PRO A 240 5.97 28.18 -3.53
CA PRO A 240 6.55 26.86 -3.80
C PRO A 240 6.16 25.80 -2.76
N VAL A 241 6.61 24.56 -2.98
CA VAL A 241 6.57 23.50 -1.95
C VAL A 241 7.40 23.96 -0.74
N ILE A 242 6.82 23.88 0.46
CA ILE A 242 7.51 24.19 1.71
C ILE A 242 8.52 23.09 1.97
N TYR A 243 9.76 23.47 2.27
CA TYR A 243 10.85 22.53 2.48
C TYR A 243 11.66 22.90 3.71
N CYS A 244 11.91 21.92 4.58
CA CYS A 244 12.72 22.02 5.77
C CYS A 244 13.82 20.96 5.73
N GLU A 245 15.06 21.36 6.04
CA GLU A 245 16.19 20.45 6.05
C GLU A 245 17.16 20.83 7.18
N GLY A 246 17.70 19.86 7.89
CA GLY A 246 18.70 20.13 8.92
C GLY A 246 19.18 18.89 9.65
N ILE A 247 20.18 19.09 10.52
CA ILE A 247 20.74 18.05 11.36
C ILE A 247 20.60 18.46 12.81
N LYS A 248 20.07 17.58 13.64
CA LYS A 248 20.04 17.73 15.09
C LYS A 248 20.24 16.37 15.76
N ASP A 249 21.11 16.33 16.78
CA ASP A 249 21.41 15.11 17.55
C ASP A 249 21.76 13.90 16.67
N LYS A 250 22.56 14.14 15.60
CA LYS A 250 22.95 13.17 14.57
C LYS A 250 21.80 12.65 13.70
N VAL A 251 20.60 13.18 13.83
CA VAL A 251 19.47 12.88 12.97
C VAL A 251 19.44 13.92 11.86
N PHE A 252 19.59 13.49 10.61
CA PHE A 252 19.32 14.32 9.44
C PHE A 252 17.82 14.26 9.12
N VAL A 253 17.21 15.42 8.97
CA VAL A 253 15.77 15.58 8.73
C VAL A 253 15.57 16.32 7.41
N GLU A 254 14.74 15.76 6.54
CA GLU A 254 14.17 16.43 5.37
C GLU A 254 12.65 16.34 5.43
N VAL A 255 11.98 17.45 5.23
CA VAL A 255 10.52 17.52 5.13
C VAL A 255 10.14 18.38 3.94
N ALA A 256 9.26 17.87 3.09
CA ALA A 256 8.62 18.64 2.03
C ALA A 256 7.10 18.56 2.19
N MET A 257 6.39 19.67 2.04
CA MET A 257 4.94 19.70 2.20
C MET A 257 4.27 20.78 1.37
N GLN A 258 3.01 20.53 0.97
CA GLN A 258 2.17 21.48 0.25
C GLN A 258 0.69 21.17 0.48
N HIS A 259 -0.12 22.19 0.72
CA HIS A 259 -1.57 22.03 0.81
C HIS A 259 -2.20 22.14 -0.57
N ASN A 260 -3.25 21.38 -0.77
CA ASN A 260 -4.08 21.36 -1.97
C ASN A 260 -5.57 21.54 -1.62
N ASP A 261 -6.43 21.53 -2.61
CA ASP A 261 -7.88 21.75 -2.48
C ASP A 261 -8.65 20.55 -1.90
N SER A 262 -8.01 19.37 -1.75
CA SER A 262 -8.65 18.17 -1.21
C SER A 262 -8.95 18.27 0.29
N TYR A 263 -9.66 17.27 0.81
CA TYR A 263 -9.99 17.14 2.24
C TYR A 263 -9.17 16.03 2.93
N THR A 264 -8.30 15.36 2.19
CA THR A 264 -7.51 14.23 2.68
C THR A 264 -6.16 14.68 3.25
N GLU A 265 -5.65 13.95 4.26
CA GLU A 265 -4.31 14.06 4.82
C GLU A 265 -3.45 12.96 4.18
N ASN A 266 -2.43 13.33 3.40
CA ASN A 266 -1.51 12.41 2.74
C ASN A 266 -0.09 12.64 3.26
N ILE A 267 0.30 11.91 4.29
CA ILE A 267 1.62 12.03 4.93
C ILE A 267 2.35 10.70 4.82
N TYR A 268 3.51 10.72 4.15
CA TYR A 268 4.37 9.56 3.98
C TYR A 268 5.68 9.75 4.72
N THR A 269 6.10 8.72 5.45
CA THR A 269 7.25 8.79 6.35
C THR A 269 8.28 7.74 6.02
N PHE A 270 9.55 8.15 6.06
CA PHE A 270 10.68 7.32 5.69
C PHE A 270 11.82 7.45 6.68
N VAL A 271 12.50 6.34 6.93
CA VAL A 271 13.70 6.26 7.75
C VAL A 271 14.79 5.54 6.96
N ASN A 272 15.91 6.21 6.64
CA ASN A 272 16.96 5.65 5.80
C ASN A 272 16.41 5.07 4.49
N ASN A 273 15.48 5.79 3.84
CA ASN A 273 14.73 5.43 2.64
C ASN A 273 13.76 4.23 2.77
N ILE A 274 13.58 3.69 3.99
CA ILE A 274 12.58 2.65 4.26
C ILE A 274 11.26 3.33 4.59
N ASN A 275 10.19 2.90 3.93
CA ASN A 275 8.83 3.36 4.23
C ASN A 275 8.40 2.87 5.62
N THR A 276 7.84 3.78 6.42
CA THR A 276 7.29 3.51 7.75
C THR A 276 5.79 3.81 7.76
N PRO A 277 4.94 2.93 7.23
CA PRO A 277 3.50 3.20 7.04
C PRO A 277 2.75 3.44 8.35
N GLU A 278 3.23 2.93 9.48
CA GLU A 278 2.70 3.22 10.81
C GLU A 278 3.31 4.48 11.45
N GLY A 279 4.19 5.17 10.72
CA GLY A 279 4.85 6.39 11.19
C GLY A 279 5.86 6.12 12.30
N GLY A 280 5.64 6.75 13.46
CA GLY A 280 6.50 6.66 14.63
C GLY A 280 6.87 8.03 15.17
N THR A 281 8.01 8.09 15.86
CA THR A 281 8.45 9.27 16.59
C THR A 281 8.68 10.50 15.70
N HIS A 282 9.22 10.32 14.49
CA HIS A 282 9.45 11.37 13.50
C HIS A 282 8.12 11.99 13.00
N LEU A 283 7.09 11.16 12.74
CA LEU A 283 5.75 11.64 12.41
C LEU A 283 5.14 12.41 13.58
N ALA A 284 5.29 11.89 14.80
CA ALA A 284 4.79 12.59 16.01
C ALA A 284 5.45 13.96 16.19
N GLY A 285 6.77 14.06 15.94
CA GLY A 285 7.50 15.32 15.95
C GLY A 285 6.98 16.32 14.92
N PHE A 286 6.77 15.84 13.68
CA PHE A 286 6.20 16.67 12.61
C PHE A 286 4.80 17.20 12.95
N LYS A 287 3.88 16.32 13.38
CA LYS A 287 2.51 16.70 13.75
C LYS A 287 2.49 17.71 14.91
N SER A 288 3.38 17.57 15.89
CA SER A 288 3.55 18.51 17.00
C SER A 288 4.02 19.88 16.51
N ALA A 289 5.13 19.92 15.75
CA ALA A 289 5.71 21.11 15.19
C ALA A 289 4.71 21.89 14.33
N LEU A 290 4.03 21.20 13.43
CA LEU A 290 3.04 21.79 12.53
C LEU A 290 1.91 22.46 13.31
N THR A 291 1.32 21.74 14.25
CA THR A 291 0.18 22.21 15.04
C THR A 291 0.55 23.45 15.87
N LYS A 292 1.70 23.41 16.53
CA LYS A 292 2.20 24.53 17.34
C LYS A 292 2.49 25.75 16.47
N THR A 293 3.27 25.60 15.42
CA THR A 293 3.74 26.72 14.60
C THR A 293 2.58 27.47 13.93
N PHE A 294 1.60 26.76 13.38
CA PHE A 294 0.44 27.40 12.76
C PHE A 294 -0.47 28.09 13.77
N ASN A 295 -0.67 27.52 14.96
CA ASN A 295 -1.44 28.17 16.00
C ASN A 295 -0.76 29.44 16.53
N ASP A 296 0.57 29.39 16.75
CA ASP A 296 1.35 30.53 17.17
C ASP A 296 1.30 31.68 16.12
N TYR A 297 1.46 31.33 14.85
CA TYR A 297 1.34 32.28 13.74
C TYR A 297 -0.06 32.88 13.65
N ALA A 298 -1.12 32.07 13.69
CA ALA A 298 -2.51 32.51 13.59
C ALA A 298 -2.91 33.45 14.75
N LYS A 299 -2.43 33.19 15.97
CA LYS A 299 -2.63 34.08 17.14
C LYS A 299 -1.85 35.38 16.98
N LYS A 300 -0.55 35.32 16.65
CA LYS A 300 0.33 36.48 16.46
C LYS A 300 -0.24 37.45 15.43
N ASN A 301 -0.79 36.93 14.35
CA ASN A 301 -1.32 37.71 13.20
C ASN A 301 -2.84 37.95 13.30
N LYS A 302 -3.48 37.67 14.45
CA LYS A 302 -4.91 37.89 14.70
C LYS A 302 -5.86 37.25 13.69
N LEU A 303 -5.44 36.11 13.08
CA LEU A 303 -6.28 35.32 12.18
C LEU A 303 -7.31 34.47 12.95
N LEU A 304 -7.01 34.15 14.23
CA LEU A 304 -7.93 33.59 15.19
C LEU A 304 -8.26 34.66 16.24
N LYS A 305 -9.52 34.72 16.65
CA LYS A 305 -9.96 35.61 17.77
C LYS A 305 -9.42 35.08 19.08
N GLU A 306 -9.15 35.96 20.03
CA GLU A 306 -8.62 35.60 21.36
C GLU A 306 -9.47 34.56 22.10
N ASN A 307 -10.79 34.61 21.89
CA ASN A 307 -11.75 33.70 22.53
C ASN A 307 -12.07 32.44 21.67
N GLU A 308 -11.46 32.30 20.50
CA GLU A 308 -11.66 31.11 19.67
C GLU A 308 -10.69 30.00 20.11
N PRO A 309 -11.17 28.74 20.23
CA PRO A 309 -10.29 27.61 20.52
C PRO A 309 -9.24 27.46 19.45
N ALA A 310 -8.04 26.99 19.79
CA ALA A 310 -6.95 26.71 18.88
C ALA A 310 -7.39 25.74 17.78
N LEU A 311 -6.70 25.79 16.64
CA LEU A 311 -6.85 24.80 15.55
C LEU A 311 -6.32 23.45 16.04
N SER A 312 -7.05 22.39 15.74
CA SER A 312 -6.53 21.04 15.97
C SER A 312 -5.48 20.69 14.91
N GLY A 313 -4.68 19.66 15.18
CA GLY A 313 -3.75 19.15 14.19
C GLY A 313 -4.45 18.71 12.90
N GLU A 314 -5.64 18.12 13.00
CA GLU A 314 -6.43 17.69 11.85
C GLU A 314 -6.92 18.85 10.99
N ASP A 315 -7.35 19.97 11.62
CA ASP A 315 -7.75 21.16 10.88
C ASP A 315 -6.62 21.71 10.01
N ILE A 316 -5.38 21.65 10.52
CA ILE A 316 -4.19 22.15 9.83
C ILE A 316 -3.74 21.19 8.73
N ARG A 317 -3.95 19.89 8.90
CA ARG A 317 -3.52 18.86 7.95
C ARG A 317 -4.55 18.52 6.89
N GLU A 318 -5.74 19.12 6.92
CA GLU A 318 -6.72 18.95 5.85
C GLU A 318 -6.16 19.42 4.50
N GLY A 319 -6.12 18.54 3.51
CA GLY A 319 -5.54 18.79 2.20
C GLY A 319 -4.01 18.88 2.18
N LEU A 320 -3.33 18.39 3.20
CA LEU A 320 -1.88 18.38 3.28
C LEU A 320 -1.29 17.14 2.60
N THR A 321 -0.37 17.36 1.67
CA THR A 321 0.56 16.33 1.19
C THR A 321 1.93 16.63 1.77
N ALA A 322 2.53 15.66 2.49
CA ALA A 322 3.83 15.82 3.11
C ALA A 322 4.67 14.53 3.01
N ILE A 323 5.97 14.73 2.82
CA ILE A 323 7.01 13.69 2.89
C ILE A 323 7.93 14.04 4.04
N ILE A 324 8.10 13.09 4.96
CA ILE A 324 9.04 13.20 6.08
C ILE A 324 10.10 12.12 5.91
N SER A 325 11.33 12.51 5.68
CA SER A 325 12.49 11.62 5.55
C SER A 325 13.50 11.93 6.64
N VAL A 326 13.85 10.92 7.43
CA VAL A 326 14.93 11.03 8.41
C VAL A 326 16.04 10.04 8.12
N LYS A 327 17.29 10.43 8.37
CA LYS A 327 18.44 9.54 8.30
C LYS A 327 19.08 9.45 9.67
N ILE A 328 19.19 8.23 10.18
CA ILE A 328 19.64 7.90 11.54
C ILE A 328 20.70 6.82 11.46
N GLU A 329 21.78 6.93 12.22
CA GLU A 329 22.84 5.93 12.23
C GLU A 329 22.37 4.57 12.77
N GLU A 330 21.59 4.58 13.86
CA GLU A 330 21.08 3.39 14.54
C GLU A 330 19.56 3.48 14.73
N PRO A 331 18.76 3.26 13.68
CA PRO A 331 17.30 3.32 13.81
C PRO A 331 16.77 2.10 14.57
N GLN A 332 15.81 2.37 15.47
CA GLN A 332 15.11 1.37 16.26
C GLN A 332 13.67 1.31 15.77
N PHE A 333 13.26 0.16 15.25
CA PHE A 333 11.90 -0.06 14.77
C PHE A 333 11.10 -0.92 15.73
N GLU A 334 9.81 -0.68 15.81
CA GLU A 334 8.86 -1.61 16.44
C GLU A 334 8.61 -2.78 15.47
N GLY A 335 9.27 -3.93 15.72
CA GLY A 335 9.13 -5.14 14.92
C GLY A 335 10.08 -5.29 13.73
N GLN A 336 10.15 -6.53 13.20
CA GLN A 336 11.04 -6.92 12.11
C GLN A 336 10.71 -6.26 10.77
N THR A 337 9.43 -5.93 10.55
CA THR A 337 8.94 -5.35 9.30
C THR A 337 9.22 -3.84 9.15
N LYS A 338 9.90 -3.23 10.12
CA LYS A 338 10.34 -1.83 10.11
C LYS A 338 9.22 -0.78 9.86
N GLN A 339 7.99 -1.09 10.24
CA GLN A 339 6.82 -0.26 9.91
C GLN A 339 6.69 1.01 10.76
N LYS A 340 7.31 1.04 11.94
CA LYS A 340 7.20 2.15 12.89
C LYS A 340 8.53 2.45 13.57
N LEU A 341 8.93 3.74 13.58
CA LEU A 341 10.16 4.21 14.22
C LEU A 341 9.94 4.46 15.72
N GLY A 342 10.86 3.95 16.56
CA GLY A 342 10.83 4.11 18.01
C GLY A 342 11.79 5.17 18.60
N ASN A 343 12.79 5.62 17.86
CA ASN A 343 13.85 6.54 18.32
C ASN A 343 13.28 7.88 18.86
N SER A 344 13.45 8.17 20.15
CA SER A 344 12.96 9.40 20.77
C SER A 344 13.65 10.67 20.25
N GLU A 345 14.95 10.59 19.91
CA GLU A 345 15.74 11.67 19.33
C GLU A 345 15.19 12.15 17.98
N ALA A 346 14.59 11.25 17.19
CA ALA A 346 13.97 11.61 15.91
C ALA A 346 12.78 12.56 16.11
N ARG A 347 11.98 12.35 17.18
CA ARG A 347 10.86 13.26 17.52
C ARG A 347 11.37 14.65 17.80
N ALA A 348 12.39 14.77 18.66
CA ALA A 348 12.94 16.05 19.06
C ALA A 348 13.63 16.79 17.91
N ALA A 349 14.33 16.05 17.03
CA ALA A 349 15.01 16.62 15.87
C ALA A 349 13.99 17.17 14.86
N VAL A 350 12.99 16.39 14.49
CA VAL A 350 11.94 16.80 13.53
C VAL A 350 11.14 17.98 14.09
N ASP A 351 10.69 17.92 15.35
CA ASP A 351 9.94 19.02 16.00
C ASP A 351 10.75 20.33 15.94
N ALA A 352 12.01 20.31 16.33
CA ALA A 352 12.84 21.52 16.37
C ALA A 352 13.10 22.10 14.98
N ILE A 353 13.56 21.28 14.03
CA ILE A 353 13.92 21.74 12.67
C ILE A 353 12.69 22.26 11.94
N VAL A 354 11.57 21.51 11.99
CA VAL A 354 10.33 21.94 11.34
C VAL A 354 9.75 23.19 11.98
N SER A 355 9.69 23.27 13.32
CA SER A 355 9.18 24.46 14.02
C SER A 355 9.97 25.72 13.66
N GLU A 356 11.29 25.64 13.66
CA GLU A 356 12.17 26.76 13.34
C GLU A 356 11.99 27.22 11.90
N GLN A 357 12.20 26.31 10.93
CA GLN A 357 12.21 26.68 9.51
C GLN A 357 10.81 27.04 9.00
N LEU A 358 9.77 26.36 9.48
CA LEU A 358 8.40 26.71 9.13
C LEU A 358 8.02 28.10 9.68
N THR A 359 8.47 28.46 10.87
CA THR A 359 8.25 29.81 11.42
C THR A 359 8.86 30.88 10.50
N TYR A 360 10.12 30.69 10.08
CA TYR A 360 10.76 31.60 9.12
C TYR A 360 10.03 31.66 7.79
N PHE A 361 9.61 30.51 7.26
CA PHE A 361 8.89 30.44 5.99
C PHE A 361 7.56 31.24 6.07
N LEU A 362 6.78 31.04 7.15
CA LEU A 362 5.49 31.74 7.32
C LEU A 362 5.66 33.25 7.45
N GLU A 363 6.71 33.71 8.15
CA GLU A 363 7.02 35.13 8.28
C GLU A 363 7.47 35.76 6.95
N GLN A 364 8.21 35.01 6.15
CA GLN A 364 8.65 35.48 4.81
C GLN A 364 7.53 35.41 3.76
N ASN A 365 6.54 34.53 3.95
CA ASN A 365 5.47 34.28 2.98
C ASN A 365 4.07 34.47 3.61
N PRO A 366 3.72 35.70 4.07
CA PRO A 366 2.47 35.95 4.79
C PRO A 366 1.21 35.64 3.97
N ALA A 367 1.26 35.74 2.64
CA ALA A 367 0.15 35.38 1.76
C ALA A 367 -0.13 33.86 1.81
N VAL A 368 0.92 33.02 1.73
CA VAL A 368 0.81 31.57 1.86
C VAL A 368 0.34 31.17 3.24
N ALA A 369 0.92 31.76 4.29
CA ALA A 369 0.51 31.53 5.66
C ALA A 369 -0.98 31.82 5.89
N LYS A 370 -1.48 32.93 5.33
CA LYS A 370 -2.90 33.29 5.38
C LYS A 370 -3.78 32.23 4.69
N ILE A 371 -3.44 31.79 3.49
CA ILE A 371 -4.18 30.76 2.75
C ILE A 371 -4.31 29.48 3.59
N ILE A 372 -3.20 29.00 4.17
CA ILE A 372 -3.21 27.78 4.98
C ILE A 372 -4.06 27.95 6.25
N CYS A 373 -3.92 29.09 6.95
CA CYS A 373 -4.73 29.37 8.15
C CYS A 373 -6.22 29.49 7.81
N GLU A 374 -6.59 30.14 6.72
CA GLU A 374 -7.99 30.25 6.27
C GLU A 374 -8.58 28.89 5.94
N LYS A 375 -7.85 28.02 5.22
CA LYS A 375 -8.26 26.64 4.98
C LYS A 375 -8.46 25.87 6.29
N SER A 376 -7.51 25.97 7.21
CA SER A 376 -7.60 25.31 8.52
C SER A 376 -8.79 25.79 9.36
N ILE A 377 -9.13 27.08 9.30
CA ILE A 377 -10.32 27.64 9.96
C ILE A 377 -11.61 27.10 9.33
N LEU A 378 -11.63 26.95 8.00
CA LEU A 378 -12.77 26.35 7.29
C LEU A 378 -12.93 24.88 7.65
N ALA A 379 -11.82 24.13 7.72
CA ALA A 379 -11.80 22.72 8.15
C ALA A 379 -12.36 22.57 9.57
N LYS A 380 -11.92 23.41 10.50
CA LYS A 380 -12.44 23.45 11.88
C LYS A 380 -13.95 23.67 11.91
N ARG A 381 -14.46 24.65 11.15
CA ARG A 381 -15.90 24.94 11.08
C ARG A 381 -16.69 23.75 10.55
N ALA A 382 -16.17 23.08 9.51
CA ALA A 382 -16.79 21.88 8.95
C ALA A 382 -16.82 20.72 9.95
N ARG A 383 -15.71 20.48 10.66
CA ARG A 383 -15.60 19.46 11.70
C ARG A 383 -16.54 19.75 12.88
N ASP A 384 -16.63 20.99 13.35
CA ASP A 384 -17.57 21.38 14.41
C ASP A 384 -19.03 21.22 13.99
N ALA A 385 -19.37 21.51 12.72
CA ALA A 385 -20.69 21.27 12.16
C ALA A 385 -21.01 19.77 12.07
N ALA A 386 -20.05 18.98 11.60
CA ALA A 386 -20.17 17.51 11.53
C ALA A 386 -20.40 16.90 12.93
N ARG A 387 -19.62 17.35 13.94
CA ARG A 387 -19.79 16.91 15.33
C ARG A 387 -21.19 17.23 15.86
N LYS A 388 -21.70 18.44 15.64
CA LYS A 388 -23.06 18.81 16.02
C LYS A 388 -24.12 17.95 15.35
N ALA A 389 -23.99 17.71 14.03
CA ALA A 389 -24.89 16.85 13.28
C ALA A 389 -24.91 15.41 13.84
N ARG A 390 -23.74 14.87 14.17
CA ARG A 390 -23.57 13.54 14.79
C ARG A 390 -24.21 13.49 16.18
N GLU A 391 -24.01 14.48 17.04
CA GLU A 391 -24.60 14.55 18.37
C GLU A 391 -26.14 14.61 18.29
N MET A 392 -26.69 15.38 17.35
CA MET A 392 -28.14 15.45 17.14
C MET A 392 -28.72 14.10 16.68
N THR A 393 -28.01 13.40 15.78
CA THR A 393 -28.40 12.06 15.33
C THR A 393 -28.34 11.05 16.47
N ARG A 394 -27.26 11.08 17.27
CA ARG A 394 -27.07 10.22 18.44
C ARG A 394 -28.12 10.45 19.53
N ARG A 395 -28.52 11.70 19.77
CA ARG A 395 -29.60 12.02 20.73
C ARG A 395 -30.97 11.47 20.24
N LYS A 396 -31.27 11.56 18.95
CA LYS A 396 -32.47 10.96 18.38
C LYS A 396 -32.44 9.44 18.50
N SER A 397 -31.32 8.79 18.18
CA SER A 397 -31.14 7.33 18.30
C SER A 397 -31.17 6.84 19.75
N ALA A 398 -30.74 7.64 20.73
CA ALA A 398 -30.80 7.29 22.15
C ALA A 398 -32.22 7.32 22.70
N LEU A 399 -33.13 8.13 22.11
CA LEU A 399 -34.56 8.18 22.45
C LEU A 399 -35.36 7.03 21.80
N ASP A 400 -34.86 6.53 20.62
CA ASP A 400 -35.55 5.45 19.85
C ASP A 400 -34.96 4.05 20.11
N GLY A 401 -34.03 3.89 21.05
CA GLY A 401 -33.18 2.69 21.16
C GLY A 401 -32.33 2.54 19.90
N MET A 402 -31.09 2.02 19.97
CA MET A 402 -30.17 1.93 18.80
C MET A 402 -30.84 1.22 17.62
N ALA A 403 -31.74 1.93 16.92
CA ALA A 403 -32.48 1.38 15.80
C ALA A 403 -31.53 1.25 14.60
N LEU A 404 -31.29 0.02 14.19
CA LEU A 404 -30.61 -0.28 12.93
C LEU A 404 -31.34 0.37 11.76
N PRO A 405 -30.66 0.67 10.64
CA PRO A 405 -31.30 1.26 9.48
C PRO A 405 -32.52 0.43 9.07
N GLY A 406 -33.68 1.07 8.90
CA GLY A 406 -34.93 0.36 8.59
C GLY A 406 -34.90 -0.47 7.30
N LYS A 407 -33.94 -0.19 6.42
CA LYS A 407 -33.69 -0.96 5.19
C LYS A 407 -32.76 -2.17 5.38
N LEU A 408 -32.05 -2.26 6.49
CA LEU A 408 -31.16 -3.37 6.79
C LEU A 408 -31.98 -4.62 7.13
N ALA A 409 -31.78 -5.69 6.36
CA ALA A 409 -32.24 -7.02 6.73
C ALA A 409 -31.09 -7.71 7.51
N ASP A 410 -31.10 -7.57 8.83
CA ASP A 410 -30.06 -8.11 9.71
C ASP A 410 -30.13 -9.64 9.84
N CYS A 411 -29.04 -10.26 10.27
CA CYS A 411 -28.97 -11.68 10.60
C CYS A 411 -29.27 -11.93 12.09
N SER A 412 -29.59 -13.18 12.43
CA SER A 412 -29.96 -13.56 13.79
C SER A 412 -28.79 -13.87 14.70
N ASP A 413 -27.65 -14.34 14.15
CA ASP A 413 -26.42 -14.58 14.90
C ASP A 413 -25.86 -13.24 15.41
N LYS A 414 -25.33 -13.23 16.62
CA LYS A 414 -24.75 -12.07 17.29
C LYS A 414 -23.24 -12.13 17.39
N ASN A 415 -22.62 -13.26 17.01
CA ASN A 415 -21.19 -13.39 16.95
C ASN A 415 -20.68 -12.82 15.62
N PRO A 416 -19.94 -11.67 15.62
CA PRO A 416 -19.45 -11.03 14.40
C PRO A 416 -18.62 -11.96 13.51
N GLU A 417 -17.87 -12.90 14.10
CA GLU A 417 -16.99 -13.81 13.36
C GLU A 417 -17.75 -14.72 12.39
N ASN A 418 -19.02 -15.03 12.72
CA ASN A 418 -19.89 -15.86 11.88
C ASN A 418 -20.69 -15.05 10.86
N CYS A 419 -20.77 -13.71 11.06
CA CYS A 419 -21.70 -12.85 10.32
C CYS A 419 -21.03 -12.17 9.13
N GLU A 420 -21.79 -11.98 8.08
CA GLU A 420 -21.38 -11.22 6.91
C GLU A 420 -22.54 -10.31 6.42
N ILE A 421 -22.17 -9.18 5.83
CA ILE A 421 -23.13 -8.22 5.28
C ILE A 421 -22.87 -8.01 3.79
N TYR A 422 -23.93 -8.08 3.01
CA TYR A 422 -23.95 -7.73 1.59
C TYR A 422 -24.45 -6.31 1.40
N ILE A 423 -23.64 -5.49 0.76
CA ILE A 423 -24.03 -4.16 0.29
C ILE A 423 -24.51 -4.34 -1.14
N VAL A 424 -25.80 -4.12 -1.38
CA VAL A 424 -26.46 -4.48 -2.65
C VAL A 424 -26.97 -3.23 -3.34
N GLU A 425 -26.81 -3.16 -4.66
CA GLU A 425 -27.32 -2.07 -5.47
C GLU A 425 -28.83 -2.20 -5.66
N GLY A 426 -29.56 -1.15 -5.26
CA GLY A 426 -30.99 -1.00 -5.50
C GLY A 426 -31.91 -1.88 -4.66
N ASP A 427 -33.18 -1.52 -4.65
CA ASP A 427 -34.22 -2.25 -3.89
C ASP A 427 -34.60 -3.58 -4.58
N SER A 428 -34.47 -3.68 -5.92
CA SER A 428 -34.82 -4.89 -6.69
C SER A 428 -33.85 -6.04 -6.38
N ALA A 429 -32.55 -5.83 -6.61
CA ALA A 429 -31.52 -6.83 -6.26
C ALA A 429 -31.48 -7.08 -4.74
N GLY A 430 -31.74 -6.04 -3.94
CA GLY A 430 -31.92 -6.16 -2.49
C GLY A 430 -33.10 -7.07 -2.10
N GLY A 431 -34.17 -7.12 -2.88
CA GLY A 431 -35.31 -8.05 -2.71
C GLY A 431 -34.88 -9.49 -2.92
N SER A 432 -34.32 -9.81 -4.08
CA SER A 432 -33.79 -11.15 -4.41
C SER A 432 -32.77 -11.63 -3.39
N ALA A 433 -31.83 -10.75 -2.99
CA ALA A 433 -30.82 -11.08 -2.00
C ALA A 433 -31.39 -11.36 -0.60
N LYS A 434 -32.42 -10.63 -0.18
CA LYS A 434 -33.14 -10.88 1.09
C LYS A 434 -33.84 -12.23 1.12
N GLU A 435 -34.34 -12.68 -0.03
CA GLU A 435 -34.97 -14.00 -0.17
C GLU A 435 -33.92 -15.11 -0.24
N ALA A 436 -32.83 -14.88 -0.97
CA ALA A 436 -31.76 -15.84 -1.19
C ALA A 436 -30.91 -16.13 0.06
N ARG A 437 -30.68 -15.14 0.91
CA ARG A 437 -29.72 -15.18 2.01
C ARG A 437 -29.95 -16.26 3.07
N ASN A 438 -28.89 -16.72 3.69
CA ASN A 438 -29.00 -17.42 4.97
C ASN A 438 -29.29 -16.41 6.09
N LYS A 439 -30.53 -16.43 6.61
CA LYS A 439 -31.00 -15.49 7.64
C LYS A 439 -30.28 -15.61 8.97
N SER A 440 -29.55 -16.71 9.21
CA SER A 440 -28.81 -16.88 10.46
C SER A 440 -27.57 -15.99 10.52
N ASN A 441 -26.80 -15.87 9.43
CA ASN A 441 -25.49 -15.23 9.44
C ASN A 441 -25.25 -14.23 8.30
N GLN A 442 -26.19 -14.06 7.36
CA GLN A 442 -26.07 -13.11 6.26
C GLN A 442 -27.05 -11.95 6.43
N ALA A 443 -26.54 -10.73 6.42
CA ALA A 443 -27.31 -9.48 6.42
C ALA A 443 -27.29 -8.82 5.04
N ILE A 444 -28.36 -8.11 4.68
CA ILE A 444 -28.47 -7.37 3.41
C ILE A 444 -28.75 -5.91 3.69
N LEU A 445 -27.92 -5.03 3.13
CA LEU A 445 -28.12 -3.58 3.13
C LEU A 445 -28.25 -3.07 1.70
N PRO A 446 -29.46 -2.84 1.20
CA PRO A 446 -29.65 -2.24 -0.12
C PRO A 446 -29.31 -0.74 -0.09
N LEU A 447 -28.61 -0.27 -1.11
CA LEU A 447 -28.31 1.14 -1.33
C LEU A 447 -29.17 1.71 -2.45
N ARG A 448 -29.66 2.93 -2.26
CA ARG A 448 -30.48 3.62 -3.27
C ARG A 448 -29.62 4.43 -4.22
N GLY A 449 -29.15 3.77 -5.28
CA GLY A 449 -28.36 4.41 -6.32
C GLY A 449 -26.93 4.75 -5.88
N LYS A 450 -26.28 5.65 -6.62
CA LYS A 450 -24.89 6.08 -6.40
C LYS A 450 -24.78 6.83 -5.07
N ILE A 451 -23.86 6.39 -4.21
CA ILE A 451 -23.58 7.11 -2.96
C ILE A 451 -22.79 8.38 -3.24
N LEU A 452 -22.70 9.25 -2.23
CA LEU A 452 -21.88 10.45 -2.29
C LEU A 452 -20.41 10.07 -2.55
N ASN A 453 -19.78 10.72 -3.54
CA ASN A 453 -18.35 10.65 -3.73
C ASN A 453 -17.63 11.41 -2.60
N VAL A 454 -17.06 10.66 -1.67
CA VAL A 454 -16.42 11.22 -0.47
C VAL A 454 -15.10 11.91 -0.76
N GLU A 455 -14.44 11.60 -1.88
CA GLU A 455 -13.21 12.30 -2.30
C GLU A 455 -13.47 13.80 -2.55
N LYS A 456 -14.69 14.15 -2.97
CA LYS A 456 -15.13 15.51 -3.26
C LYS A 456 -15.99 16.15 -2.17
N ALA A 457 -16.13 15.51 -1.03
CA ALA A 457 -17.11 15.92 -0.03
C ALA A 457 -16.47 16.22 1.31
N ARG A 458 -16.92 17.32 1.92
CA ARG A 458 -16.54 17.68 3.28
C ARG A 458 -17.23 16.77 4.29
N LEU A 459 -16.64 16.62 5.46
CA LEU A 459 -17.07 15.71 6.51
C LEU A 459 -18.53 15.93 6.96
N ASP A 460 -19.00 17.19 6.99
CA ASP A 460 -20.38 17.53 7.33
C ASP A 460 -21.39 16.97 6.32
N ARG A 461 -21.05 16.99 5.01
CA ARG A 461 -21.89 16.37 3.96
C ARG A 461 -21.87 14.85 4.02
N ILE A 462 -20.74 14.26 4.38
CA ILE A 462 -20.58 12.81 4.53
C ILE A 462 -21.51 12.30 5.63
N TYR A 463 -21.48 12.91 6.81
CA TYR A 463 -22.44 12.59 7.89
C TYR A 463 -23.89 12.96 7.57
N GLY A 464 -24.11 13.93 6.68
CA GLY A 464 -25.43 14.31 6.15
C GLY A 464 -26.04 13.27 5.21
N ASN A 465 -25.23 12.43 4.54
CA ASN A 465 -25.70 11.47 3.56
C ASN A 465 -26.38 10.25 4.23
N ALA A 466 -27.60 9.91 3.79
CA ALA A 466 -28.40 8.85 4.41
C ALA A 466 -27.81 7.46 4.18
N GLU A 467 -27.25 7.19 2.99
CA GLU A 467 -26.67 5.90 2.63
C GLU A 467 -25.39 5.64 3.43
N ILE A 468 -24.52 6.64 3.55
CA ILE A 468 -23.31 6.57 4.34
C ILE A 468 -23.63 6.35 5.82
N ARG A 469 -24.61 7.09 6.38
CA ARG A 469 -25.04 6.87 7.75
C ARG A 469 -25.59 5.46 7.98
N ALA A 470 -26.32 4.92 7.01
CA ALA A 470 -26.82 3.56 7.10
C ALA A 470 -25.68 2.54 7.19
N MET A 471 -24.63 2.71 6.40
CA MET A 471 -23.43 1.84 6.45
C MET A 471 -22.68 1.99 7.78
N ILE A 472 -22.42 3.22 8.24
CA ILE A 472 -21.76 3.47 9.53
C ILE A 472 -22.51 2.79 10.68
N THR A 473 -23.85 2.92 10.69
CA THR A 473 -24.70 2.31 11.73
C THR A 473 -24.74 0.79 11.60
N ALA A 474 -24.80 0.25 10.38
CA ALA A 474 -24.83 -1.19 10.14
C ALA A 474 -23.53 -1.86 10.56
N PHE A 475 -22.38 -1.29 10.20
CA PHE A 475 -21.05 -1.84 10.56
C PHE A 475 -20.76 -1.71 12.06
N GLY A 476 -21.18 -0.63 12.68
CA GLY A 476 -21.01 -0.37 14.12
C GLY A 476 -19.68 0.23 14.51
N THR A 477 -18.70 0.30 13.61
CA THR A 477 -17.32 0.72 13.89
C THR A 477 -17.12 2.22 14.08
N GLY A 478 -18.08 3.06 13.62
CA GLY A 478 -17.83 4.49 13.46
C GLY A 478 -16.92 4.78 12.25
N ILE A 479 -16.51 6.03 12.10
CA ILE A 479 -15.56 6.47 11.05
C ILE A 479 -14.60 7.50 11.62
N HIS A 480 -13.45 7.67 10.99
CA HIS A 480 -12.43 8.67 11.36
C HIS A 480 -11.91 8.46 12.79
N GLU A 481 -11.94 9.53 13.63
CA GLU A 481 -11.53 9.49 15.05
C GLU A 481 -12.35 8.51 15.92
N ASP A 482 -13.60 8.23 15.53
CA ASP A 482 -14.46 7.32 16.27
C ASP A 482 -14.35 5.87 15.78
N PHE A 483 -13.49 5.60 14.78
CA PHE A 483 -13.35 4.26 14.23
C PHE A 483 -12.78 3.30 15.27
N ASP A 484 -13.50 2.22 15.51
CA ASP A 484 -13.12 1.18 16.46
C ASP A 484 -13.50 -0.18 15.86
N ILE A 485 -12.49 -0.88 15.35
CA ILE A 485 -12.67 -2.18 14.67
C ILE A 485 -13.25 -3.25 15.61
N SER A 486 -13.00 -3.12 16.92
CA SER A 486 -13.53 -4.08 17.92
C SER A 486 -15.06 -4.09 17.99
N LYS A 487 -15.71 -3.05 17.45
CA LYS A 487 -17.18 -2.91 17.36
C LYS A 487 -17.77 -3.40 16.05
N LEU A 488 -16.94 -3.96 15.16
CA LEU A 488 -17.39 -4.50 13.88
C LEU A 488 -18.42 -5.61 14.11
N ARG A 489 -19.57 -5.48 13.42
CA ARG A 489 -20.69 -6.42 13.58
C ARG A 489 -20.67 -7.58 12.59
N TYR A 490 -19.86 -7.50 11.55
CA TYR A 490 -19.79 -8.48 10.46
C TYR A 490 -18.35 -8.74 10.06
N ASN A 491 -17.90 -9.97 10.15
CA ASN A 491 -16.54 -10.36 9.76
C ASN A 491 -16.23 -10.12 8.27
N LYS A 492 -17.27 -10.18 7.42
CA LYS A 492 -17.12 -9.86 5.98
C LYS A 492 -18.11 -8.80 5.56
N ILE A 493 -17.59 -7.78 4.88
CA ILE A 493 -18.35 -6.75 4.18
C ILE A 493 -18.20 -7.05 2.69
N ILE A 494 -19.28 -7.47 2.05
CA ILE A 494 -19.29 -7.95 0.68
C ILE A 494 -20.04 -6.95 -0.18
N ILE A 495 -19.34 -6.33 -1.12
CA ILE A 495 -19.90 -5.43 -2.13
C ILE A 495 -20.43 -6.30 -3.26
N MET A 496 -21.73 -6.19 -3.54
CA MET A 496 -22.42 -6.95 -4.57
C MET A 496 -23.24 -6.00 -5.44
N THR A 497 -22.68 -5.60 -6.57
CA THR A 497 -23.24 -4.67 -7.55
C THR A 497 -23.49 -5.37 -8.88
N ASP A 498 -24.26 -4.74 -9.73
CA ASP A 498 -24.54 -5.21 -11.08
C ASP A 498 -23.24 -5.28 -11.92
N ALA A 499 -23.21 -6.18 -12.91
CA ALA A 499 -22.04 -6.37 -13.77
C ALA A 499 -22.01 -5.36 -14.94
N ASP A 500 -22.44 -4.15 -14.71
CA ASP A 500 -22.47 -3.05 -15.69
C ASP A 500 -21.59 -1.87 -15.24
N VAL A 501 -21.55 -0.82 -16.06
CA VAL A 501 -20.74 0.38 -15.80
C VAL A 501 -21.19 1.15 -14.55
N ASP A 502 -22.49 1.13 -14.24
CA ASP A 502 -23.05 1.79 -13.06
C ASP A 502 -22.69 1.02 -11.78
N GLY A 503 -22.80 -0.31 -11.80
CA GLY A 503 -22.36 -1.16 -10.71
C GLY A 503 -20.85 -1.06 -10.43
N ALA A 504 -20.02 -1.00 -11.47
CA ALA A 504 -18.58 -0.75 -11.33
C ALA A 504 -18.31 0.61 -10.68
N HIS A 505 -19.06 1.65 -11.05
CA HIS A 505 -18.95 2.98 -10.44
C HIS A 505 -19.40 2.98 -8.97
N ILE A 506 -20.49 2.28 -8.63
CA ILE A 506 -20.98 2.15 -7.23
C ILE A 506 -19.93 1.42 -6.38
N SER A 507 -19.35 0.33 -6.88
CA SER A 507 -18.26 -0.38 -6.21
C SER A 507 -17.08 0.54 -5.95
N THR A 508 -16.70 1.37 -6.93
CA THR A 508 -15.60 2.33 -6.78
C THR A 508 -15.91 3.40 -5.74
N LEU A 509 -17.14 3.91 -5.70
CA LEU A 509 -17.57 4.88 -4.66
C LEU A 509 -17.53 4.25 -3.26
N LEU A 510 -17.97 3.00 -3.12
CA LEU A 510 -17.91 2.26 -1.87
C LEU A 510 -16.48 2.00 -1.41
N LEU A 511 -15.61 1.57 -2.33
CA LEU A 511 -14.19 1.39 -2.05
C LEU A 511 -13.52 2.70 -1.65
N THR A 512 -13.87 3.82 -2.30
CA THR A 512 -13.38 5.16 -1.93
C THR A 512 -13.78 5.50 -0.50
N PHE A 513 -15.06 5.26 -0.12
CA PHE A 513 -15.52 5.50 1.23
C PHE A 513 -14.81 4.63 2.27
N LEU A 514 -14.69 3.33 2.03
CA LEU A 514 -14.01 2.41 2.93
C LEU A 514 -12.52 2.75 3.07
N TYR A 515 -11.85 3.05 1.96
CA TYR A 515 -10.45 3.41 1.95
C TYR A 515 -10.16 4.69 2.74
N ARG A 516 -10.98 5.74 2.54
CA ARG A 516 -10.76 7.05 3.17
C ARG A 516 -11.19 7.11 4.64
N PHE A 517 -12.21 6.35 5.04
CA PHE A 517 -12.84 6.51 6.36
C PHE A 517 -12.78 5.28 7.25
N MET A 518 -12.48 4.10 6.70
CA MET A 518 -12.40 2.83 7.40
C MET A 518 -11.26 1.94 6.84
N PRO A 519 -10.01 2.46 6.66
CA PRO A 519 -8.94 1.72 5.98
C PRO A 519 -8.58 0.41 6.67
N ASP A 520 -8.74 0.32 7.99
CA ASP A 520 -8.40 -0.88 8.75
C ASP A 520 -9.32 -2.06 8.38
N LEU A 521 -10.58 -1.81 7.95
CA LEU A 521 -11.44 -2.87 7.42
C LEU A 521 -10.85 -3.56 6.19
N ILE A 522 -10.11 -2.81 5.36
CA ILE A 522 -9.42 -3.37 4.19
C ILE A 522 -8.13 -4.06 4.61
N ARG A 523 -7.32 -3.42 5.48
CA ARG A 523 -6.04 -3.96 5.97
C ARG A 523 -6.20 -5.29 6.69
N ASP A 524 -7.23 -5.40 7.54
CA ASP A 524 -7.52 -6.62 8.30
C ASP A 524 -8.28 -7.66 7.47
N GLY A 525 -8.68 -7.30 6.24
CA GLY A 525 -9.22 -8.22 5.24
C GLY A 525 -10.69 -8.54 5.41
N HIS A 526 -11.47 -7.57 5.86
CA HIS A 526 -12.91 -7.69 6.01
C HIS A 526 -13.72 -7.32 4.75
N VAL A 527 -13.08 -6.71 3.72
CA VAL A 527 -13.77 -6.19 2.53
C VAL A 527 -13.59 -7.12 1.33
N TYR A 528 -14.70 -7.44 0.67
CA TYR A 528 -14.75 -8.35 -0.48
C TYR A 528 -15.63 -7.79 -1.59
N LEU A 529 -15.34 -8.16 -2.83
CA LEU A 529 -16.19 -7.98 -4.00
C LEU A 529 -16.79 -9.34 -4.39
N ALA A 530 -18.13 -9.44 -4.44
CA ALA A 530 -18.78 -10.62 -4.96
C ALA A 530 -18.64 -10.68 -6.48
N GLN A 531 -18.44 -11.88 -7.01
CA GLN A 531 -18.37 -12.14 -8.44
C GLN A 531 -19.59 -12.94 -8.87
N PRO A 532 -20.69 -12.30 -9.30
CA PRO A 532 -21.80 -13.01 -9.90
C PRO A 532 -21.40 -13.54 -11.29
N PRO A 533 -22.06 -14.61 -11.79
CA PRO A 533 -21.81 -15.09 -13.16
C PRO A 533 -22.28 -14.07 -14.19
N LEU A 534 -21.56 -13.98 -15.30
CA LEU A 534 -21.93 -13.15 -16.45
C LEU A 534 -22.92 -13.86 -17.38
N TYR A 535 -22.86 -15.18 -17.44
CA TYR A 535 -23.66 -16.00 -18.34
C TYR A 535 -24.30 -17.18 -17.64
N LYS A 536 -25.53 -17.48 -18.05
CA LYS A 536 -26.22 -18.75 -17.81
C LYS A 536 -26.37 -19.49 -19.12
N ILE A 537 -25.93 -20.74 -19.15
CA ILE A 537 -26.07 -21.63 -20.30
C ILE A 537 -27.02 -22.77 -19.91
N GLU A 538 -28.06 -22.99 -20.69
CA GLU A 538 -29.00 -24.10 -20.49
C GLU A 538 -28.98 -25.02 -21.71
N LYS A 539 -28.76 -26.32 -21.47
CA LYS A 539 -28.85 -27.37 -22.48
C LYS A 539 -29.41 -28.64 -21.87
N ASN A 540 -30.45 -29.22 -22.50
CA ASN A 540 -31.07 -30.45 -22.03
C ASN A 540 -31.46 -30.48 -20.52
N LYS A 541 -32.00 -29.38 -20.01
CA LYS A 541 -32.33 -29.16 -18.59
C LYS A 541 -31.12 -29.12 -17.62
N ARG A 542 -29.93 -29.10 -18.13
CA ARG A 542 -28.73 -28.81 -17.32
C ARG A 542 -28.37 -27.36 -17.45
N VAL A 543 -27.89 -26.78 -16.38
CA VAL A 543 -27.51 -25.38 -16.29
C VAL A 543 -26.03 -25.29 -15.94
N TRP A 544 -25.32 -24.39 -16.62
CA TRP A 544 -23.95 -24.01 -16.33
C TRP A 544 -23.90 -22.50 -16.18
N TYR A 545 -22.96 -22.03 -15.38
CA TYR A 545 -22.69 -20.61 -15.20
C TYR A 545 -21.26 -20.32 -15.65
N ALA A 546 -21.05 -19.20 -16.33
CA ALA A 546 -19.73 -18.72 -16.73
C ALA A 546 -19.48 -17.32 -16.20
N TYR A 547 -18.28 -17.11 -15.66
CA TYR A 547 -17.85 -15.86 -15.03
C TYR A 547 -16.97 -15.01 -15.94
N SER A 548 -16.61 -15.54 -17.13
CA SER A 548 -15.86 -14.84 -18.18
C SER A 548 -16.25 -15.35 -19.57
N ASP A 549 -15.86 -14.59 -20.60
CA ASP A 549 -16.03 -15.02 -22.00
C ASP A 549 -15.21 -16.28 -22.33
N ASP A 550 -14.02 -16.41 -21.75
CA ASP A 550 -13.16 -17.57 -21.90
C ASP A 550 -13.80 -18.83 -21.30
N GLU A 551 -14.40 -18.69 -20.11
CA GLU A 551 -15.12 -19.79 -19.47
C GLU A 551 -16.37 -20.16 -20.23
N LEU A 552 -17.15 -19.18 -20.74
CA LEU A 552 -18.26 -19.43 -21.64
C LEU A 552 -17.82 -20.24 -22.87
N ASN A 553 -16.74 -19.84 -23.52
CA ASN A 553 -16.21 -20.55 -24.67
C ASN A 553 -15.74 -21.97 -24.33
N SER A 554 -15.14 -22.16 -23.16
CA SER A 554 -14.72 -23.48 -22.67
C SER A 554 -15.92 -24.42 -22.47
N ILE A 555 -16.95 -23.92 -21.76
CA ILE A 555 -18.20 -24.66 -21.54
C ILE A 555 -18.86 -25.02 -22.87
N LEU A 556 -19.00 -24.06 -23.79
CA LEU A 556 -19.59 -24.32 -25.12
C LEU A 556 -18.79 -25.32 -25.96
N THR A 557 -17.49 -25.40 -25.77
CA THR A 557 -16.64 -26.39 -26.44
C THR A 557 -16.85 -27.78 -25.87
N GLU A 558 -17.03 -27.90 -24.55
CA GLU A 558 -17.29 -29.16 -23.85
C GLU A 558 -18.69 -29.73 -24.19
N ILE A 559 -19.72 -28.91 -24.11
CA ILE A 559 -21.11 -29.35 -24.35
C ILE A 559 -21.52 -29.38 -25.81
N GLY A 560 -20.67 -28.86 -26.69
CA GLY A 560 -20.92 -28.70 -28.13
C GLY A 560 -21.71 -27.44 -28.48
N ARG A 561 -21.25 -26.72 -29.51
CA ARG A 561 -21.90 -25.49 -30.01
C ARG A 561 -23.02 -25.87 -31.00
N ASP A 562 -24.22 -25.92 -30.49
CA ASP A 562 -25.43 -26.19 -31.32
C ASP A 562 -26.58 -25.23 -30.97
N ASN A 563 -27.64 -25.27 -31.77
CA ASN A 563 -28.81 -24.39 -31.60
C ASN A 563 -29.66 -24.72 -30.34
N ASN A 564 -29.33 -25.80 -29.62
CA ASN A 564 -30.03 -26.18 -28.40
C ASN A 564 -29.45 -25.49 -27.15
N ASN A 565 -28.34 -24.75 -27.29
CA ASN A 565 -27.77 -23.98 -26.21
C ASN A 565 -28.57 -22.69 -26.05
N LYS A 566 -29.23 -22.52 -24.91
CA LYS A 566 -29.84 -21.24 -24.52
C LYS A 566 -28.81 -20.50 -23.65
N ILE A 567 -28.31 -19.39 -24.15
CA ILE A 567 -27.35 -18.54 -23.47
C ILE A 567 -28.08 -17.26 -23.05
N GLN A 568 -28.07 -16.97 -21.75
CA GLN A 568 -28.53 -15.73 -21.17
C GLN A 568 -27.34 -14.97 -20.62
N ARG A 569 -27.15 -13.72 -21.04
CA ARG A 569 -26.20 -12.80 -20.42
C ARG A 569 -26.93 -12.03 -19.32
N TYR A 570 -26.41 -12.07 -18.09
CA TYR A 570 -26.93 -11.26 -17.01
C TYR A 570 -26.36 -9.84 -17.11
N LYS A 571 -27.25 -8.85 -17.06
CA LYS A 571 -26.90 -7.42 -17.01
C LYS A 571 -26.94 -6.88 -15.59
N GLY A 572 -27.78 -7.48 -14.74
CA GLY A 572 -27.91 -7.07 -13.36
C GLY A 572 -28.37 -8.21 -12.46
N LEU A 573 -28.11 -8.07 -11.16
CA LEU A 573 -28.50 -9.03 -10.12
C LEU A 573 -30.02 -9.20 -10.00
N GLY A 574 -30.80 -8.17 -10.40
CA GLY A 574 -32.25 -8.22 -10.42
C GLY A 574 -32.85 -9.17 -11.47
N GLU A 575 -32.03 -9.66 -12.41
CA GLU A 575 -32.42 -10.67 -13.40
C GLU A 575 -32.32 -12.11 -12.86
N MET A 576 -31.66 -12.30 -11.71
CA MET A 576 -31.53 -13.57 -11.02
C MET A 576 -32.69 -13.77 -10.04
N ASP A 577 -33.26 -14.96 -10.05
CA ASP A 577 -34.13 -15.37 -8.94
C ASP A 577 -33.31 -15.70 -7.69
N ALA A 578 -33.99 -15.86 -6.55
CA ALA A 578 -33.35 -16.07 -5.26
C ALA A 578 -32.47 -17.35 -5.22
N GLU A 579 -32.90 -18.42 -5.90
CA GLU A 579 -32.20 -19.69 -5.94
C GLU A 579 -30.89 -19.57 -6.76
N GLN A 580 -30.95 -18.94 -7.93
CA GLN A 580 -29.78 -18.66 -8.76
C GLN A 580 -28.77 -17.77 -8.04
N LEU A 581 -29.22 -16.71 -7.36
CA LEU A 581 -28.37 -15.81 -6.62
C LEU A 581 -27.69 -16.50 -5.43
N TRP A 582 -28.43 -17.39 -4.75
CA TRP A 582 -27.85 -18.22 -3.70
C TRP A 582 -26.77 -19.13 -4.25
N GLU A 583 -27.10 -19.97 -5.24
CA GLU A 583 -26.20 -21.00 -5.76
C GLU A 583 -24.91 -20.46 -6.37
N THR A 584 -24.93 -19.26 -6.93
CA THR A 584 -23.80 -18.71 -7.69
C THR A 584 -23.00 -17.67 -6.91
N THR A 585 -23.66 -16.92 -6.00
CA THR A 585 -23.05 -15.68 -5.47
C THR A 585 -23.08 -15.58 -3.95
N MET A 586 -24.03 -16.28 -3.27
CA MET A 586 -24.21 -16.11 -1.82
C MET A 586 -23.89 -17.37 -1.01
N ASP A 587 -23.92 -18.57 -1.61
CA ASP A 587 -23.54 -19.81 -0.95
C ASP A 587 -22.05 -19.81 -0.61
N PRO A 588 -21.65 -19.88 0.66
CA PRO A 588 -20.24 -19.87 1.07
C PRO A 588 -19.37 -20.95 0.43
N GLU A 589 -19.98 -22.08 0.03
CA GLU A 589 -19.26 -23.22 -0.56
C GLU A 589 -19.02 -23.07 -2.08
N ARG A 590 -19.78 -22.20 -2.76
CA ARG A 590 -19.76 -22.08 -4.23
C ARG A 590 -19.38 -20.71 -4.75
N ARG A 591 -19.66 -19.67 -3.98
CA ARG A 591 -19.43 -18.27 -4.38
C ARG A 591 -17.96 -17.94 -4.62
N ILE A 592 -17.72 -17.00 -5.51
CA ILE A 592 -16.42 -16.41 -5.74
C ILE A 592 -16.39 -15.02 -5.09
N LEU A 593 -15.47 -14.81 -4.16
CA LEU A 593 -15.22 -13.51 -3.52
C LEU A 593 -13.79 -13.06 -3.82
N LEU A 594 -13.65 -11.83 -4.31
CA LEU A 594 -12.36 -11.16 -4.43
C LEU A 594 -12.10 -10.35 -3.16
N ARG A 595 -11.07 -10.70 -2.41
CA ARG A 595 -10.64 -9.93 -1.24
C ARG A 595 -9.97 -8.65 -1.68
N VAL A 596 -10.43 -7.52 -1.14
CA VAL A 596 -9.80 -6.23 -1.37
C VAL A 596 -8.59 -6.12 -0.45
N GLN A 597 -7.44 -5.74 -1.03
CA GLN A 597 -6.19 -5.60 -0.30
C GLN A 597 -5.53 -4.27 -0.65
N ILE A 598 -4.82 -3.69 0.31
CA ILE A 598 -3.97 -2.52 0.13
C ILE A 598 -2.55 -2.94 0.49
N ASP A 599 -1.63 -2.74 -0.43
CA ASP A 599 -0.23 -2.83 -0.10
C ASP A 599 0.24 -1.52 0.53
N SER A 600 0.68 -1.58 1.78
CA SER A 600 1.19 -0.42 2.52
C SER A 600 2.44 0.19 1.88
N GLU A 601 3.18 -0.59 1.09
CA GLU A 601 4.38 -0.11 0.40
C GLU A 601 4.07 0.74 -0.84
N THR A 602 2.84 0.61 -1.38
CA THR A 602 2.36 1.38 -2.53
C THR A 602 1.28 2.39 -2.16
N ALA A 603 1.13 2.72 -0.87
CA ALA A 603 0.05 3.58 -0.37
C ALA A 603 -0.01 4.95 -1.07
N SER A 604 1.14 5.55 -1.40
CA SER A 604 1.21 6.83 -2.11
C SER A 604 0.59 6.77 -3.51
N GLU A 605 0.78 5.67 -4.24
CA GLU A 605 0.19 5.48 -5.57
C GLU A 605 -1.30 5.12 -5.48
N VAL A 606 -1.71 4.39 -4.44
CA VAL A 606 -3.14 4.11 -4.17
C VAL A 606 -3.88 5.43 -3.91
N ASP A 607 -3.34 6.30 -3.04
CA ASP A 607 -3.90 7.63 -2.77
C ASP A 607 -4.01 8.47 -4.05
N LEU A 608 -2.95 8.48 -4.85
CA LEU A 608 -2.92 9.20 -6.11
C LEU A 608 -3.94 8.63 -7.12
N THR A 609 -4.14 7.32 -7.14
CA THR A 609 -5.13 6.66 -8.00
C THR A 609 -6.55 7.10 -7.61
N PHE A 610 -6.89 7.09 -6.32
CA PHE A 610 -8.19 7.61 -5.86
C PHE A 610 -8.34 9.10 -6.17
N ALA A 611 -7.34 9.94 -5.93
CA ALA A 611 -7.37 11.36 -6.27
C ALA A 611 -7.56 11.58 -7.78
N THR A 612 -6.90 10.80 -8.63
CA THR A 612 -7.01 10.87 -10.09
C THR A 612 -8.40 10.46 -10.57
N LEU A 613 -8.88 9.30 -10.12
CA LEU A 613 -10.13 8.72 -10.62
C LEU A 613 -11.37 9.38 -10.01
N MET A 614 -11.33 9.74 -8.74
CA MET A 614 -12.47 10.21 -7.96
C MET A 614 -12.39 11.69 -7.59
N GLY A 615 -11.24 12.35 -7.77
CA GLY A 615 -11.02 13.77 -7.48
C GLY A 615 -11.72 14.72 -8.47
N ASP A 616 -11.58 16.04 -8.25
CA ASP A 616 -12.24 17.07 -9.05
C ASP A 616 -11.56 17.36 -10.40
N GLN A 617 -10.25 17.11 -10.49
CA GLN A 617 -9.49 17.40 -11.70
C GLN A 617 -9.84 16.43 -12.84
N VAL A 618 -10.23 16.98 -13.99
CA VAL A 618 -10.66 16.18 -15.16
C VAL A 618 -9.47 15.71 -15.98
N GLU A 619 -8.46 16.57 -16.16
CA GLU A 619 -7.32 16.30 -17.04
C GLU A 619 -6.51 15.06 -16.62
N PRO A 620 -6.09 14.91 -15.34
CA PRO A 620 -5.36 13.71 -14.91
C PRO A 620 -6.17 12.41 -15.12
N ARG A 621 -7.50 12.49 -14.97
CA ARG A 621 -8.39 11.34 -15.21
C ARG A 621 -8.46 11.00 -16.70
N ARG A 622 -8.53 12.00 -17.58
CA ARG A 622 -8.52 11.81 -19.04
C ARG A 622 -7.20 11.16 -19.48
N GLU A 623 -6.07 11.68 -19.02
CA GLU A 623 -4.75 11.11 -19.30
C GLU A 623 -4.64 9.66 -18.83
N PHE A 624 -5.18 9.35 -17.63
CA PHE A 624 -5.22 7.99 -17.12
C PHE A 624 -6.04 7.05 -18.02
N ILE A 625 -7.23 7.49 -18.46
CA ILE A 625 -8.10 6.72 -19.35
C ILE A 625 -7.41 6.48 -20.69
N GLU A 626 -6.83 7.51 -21.32
CA GLU A 626 -6.12 7.41 -22.58
C GLU A 626 -4.92 6.45 -22.51
N ALA A 627 -4.14 6.54 -21.45
CA ALA A 627 -2.97 5.67 -21.23
C ALA A 627 -3.35 4.19 -21.06
N ASN A 628 -4.51 3.91 -20.43
CA ASN A 628 -4.94 2.57 -20.07
C ASN A 628 -6.01 1.98 -21.01
N ALA A 629 -6.56 2.74 -21.95
CA ALA A 629 -7.62 2.30 -22.87
C ALA A 629 -7.28 1.01 -23.63
N LYS A 630 -6.01 0.83 -24.01
CA LYS A 630 -5.53 -0.36 -24.72
C LYS A 630 -5.60 -1.66 -23.93
N TYR A 631 -5.74 -1.58 -22.61
CA TYR A 631 -5.82 -2.75 -21.71
C TYR A 631 -7.26 -3.16 -21.42
N VAL A 632 -8.24 -2.34 -21.79
CA VAL A 632 -9.66 -2.64 -21.58
C VAL A 632 -10.08 -3.76 -22.54
N LYS A 633 -10.46 -4.92 -21.97
CA LYS A 633 -10.90 -6.08 -22.74
C LYS A 633 -12.41 -6.14 -22.94
N ASN A 634 -13.19 -5.61 -22.00
CA ASN A 634 -14.64 -5.66 -21.99
C ASN A 634 -15.20 -4.23 -22.02
N LEU A 635 -15.53 -3.76 -23.23
CA LEU A 635 -16.32 -2.53 -23.39
C LEU A 635 -17.78 -2.99 -23.50
N ASP A 636 -18.63 -2.43 -22.64
CA ASP A 636 -20.08 -2.59 -22.76
C ASP A 636 -20.56 -1.60 -23.83
N ILE A 637 -20.55 -2.06 -25.10
CA ILE A 637 -20.95 -1.28 -26.28
C ILE A 637 -22.36 -1.71 -26.71
#